data_68a879b0eb11c92b366713f38e1f427c
#
_entry.id   68a879b0eb11c92b366713f38e1f427c
#
_cell.length_a   1.000
_cell.length_b   1.000
_cell.length_c   1.000
_cell.angle_alpha   90.00
_cell.angle_beta   90.00
_cell.angle_gamma   90.00
#
_symmetry.space_group_name_H-M   'P 1'
#
loop_
_entity.id
_entity.type
_entity.pdbx_description
1 polymer ?
#
loop_
_entity_poly.entity_id
_entity_poly.type
_entity_poly.pdbx_seq_one_letter_code
_entity_poly.pdbx_strand_id
1 'polypeptide(L)'
;MKTLFKNTGYKLYAKEQPESFKISFSYIRNTDGSLRWFWNSKSKKPLFLKFYNASSFKAKLYAIAVKLVFELGLQNLIFEKEILYYKVEGNPIFNIKSDWAMFTGTPGPNNKALLYTAGNFYKIACTETAKDLLINEFANIRFASASRLYTVPKTVLHNGNILQTDDMSKKGKRSNTFGRIHAKTVQGITQKYQRCCSISEWGYLKMLKKEINTLSDERIPPNLLRKLNSLLEKVDETERISLSFSHGDFTPWNCFLHHNTLSVYDWELASCEKPKGFDFFHFIIQKGILIDKRPWKSILDEIRHKNRLTFHFNEDELYHHLKFYLLINISVYLKIYSEQKEWHLQIHWLLKTWTEALNHFAKEIYTERELLIMDIFDSLHTIPYAALKFHDKKPEKLSLDSDIDILMSSQNAEGLIRFLKRNSLAERMVVSKKSYIYRVRIITNDKQILHLDLILKIQWKGFEFMNVNKVIKHSVSNEYGVKTACDSDTAKYLHYFYTLNGSEIPEYYRDFTEKNISENKLVKITDHINHLKMNTKRRISFLKDTFIYIKDTFAEKGFVMTFSGVDGAGKSTVISEISNLIEKRYRRPVKILRHRPSLLPILSVWIKGKEKAHLDVVSSLPRQGSNSNTFSSFARFCYYYTDYIIGQFIIYLKYVLRGKVVLYDRYYFDFMADARRSNIKLPKSIAESGYFFLMKPKFNFFLYASPEKILSRKEELSYQSISYLNAEYNKLFSKLGKHNNSAKYIAIENNDLNDTLDIIMNSIITAK
;
A
#
# COMPACT_ATOMS: atom_id res chain seq x y z
N MET A 1 45.18 -1.60 -2.17
CA MET A 1 46.05 -1.46 -3.34
C MET A 1 47.19 -2.49 -3.34
N LYS A 2 48.08 -2.56 -2.31
CA LYS A 2 49.22 -3.49 -2.30
C LYS A 2 48.82 -4.95 -2.52
N THR A 3 47.77 -5.43 -1.87
CA THR A 3 47.26 -6.80 -2.02
C THR A 3 46.75 -7.08 -3.44
N LEU A 4 46.04 -6.13 -4.04
CA LEU A 4 45.50 -6.26 -5.38
C LEU A 4 46.66 -6.42 -6.42
N PHE A 5 47.70 -5.61 -6.31
CA PHE A 5 48.86 -5.72 -7.22
C PHE A 5 49.62 -7.00 -6.99
N LYS A 6 49.73 -7.48 -5.75
CA LYS A 6 50.39 -8.74 -5.45
C LYS A 6 49.72 -9.91 -6.19
N ASN A 7 48.36 -9.93 -6.20
CA ASN A 7 47.62 -10.94 -6.97
C ASN A 7 47.85 -10.85 -8.48
N THR A 8 48.27 -9.69 -8.98
CA THR A 8 48.54 -9.47 -10.41
C THR A 8 50.00 -9.64 -10.81
N GLY A 9 50.87 -10.06 -9.90
CA GLY A 9 52.29 -10.30 -10.14
C GLY A 9 53.21 -9.10 -9.90
N TYR A 10 52.73 -8.10 -9.11
CA TYR A 10 53.54 -6.92 -8.77
C TYR A 10 53.50 -6.64 -7.27
N LYS A 11 54.65 -6.31 -6.71
CA LYS A 11 54.75 -5.86 -5.31
C LYS A 11 55.02 -4.36 -5.26
N LEU A 12 54.15 -3.62 -4.56
CA LEU A 12 54.19 -2.15 -4.45
C LEU A 12 54.87 -1.70 -3.16
N TYR A 13 55.68 -0.65 -3.25
CA TYR A 13 56.41 -0.01 -2.15
C TYR A 13 56.11 1.50 -2.14
N ALA A 14 56.00 2.10 -0.96
CA ALA A 14 55.83 3.54 -0.81
C ALA A 14 57.16 4.33 -0.98
N LYS A 15 58.28 3.68 -0.77
CA LYS A 15 59.60 4.24 -0.92
C LYS A 15 60.41 3.38 -1.89
N GLU A 16 61.41 3.98 -2.50
CA GLU A 16 62.34 3.29 -3.39
C GLU A 16 63.02 2.11 -2.68
N GLN A 17 63.09 1.01 -3.40
CA GLN A 17 63.77 -0.22 -2.97
C GLN A 17 64.83 -0.60 -3.99
N PRO A 18 65.90 -1.33 -3.61
CA PRO A 18 66.84 -1.87 -4.59
C PRO A 18 66.07 -2.60 -5.70
N GLU A 19 66.44 -2.37 -6.96
CA GLU A 19 65.83 -2.98 -8.16
C GLU A 19 64.31 -2.70 -8.32
N SER A 20 63.77 -1.64 -7.72
CA SER A 20 62.37 -1.24 -7.92
C SER A 20 62.25 -0.18 -9.03
N PHE A 21 61.13 -0.22 -9.74
CA PHE A 21 60.79 0.75 -10.79
C PHE A 21 59.73 1.73 -10.27
N LYS A 22 59.91 3.02 -10.63
CA LYS A 22 58.98 4.09 -10.30
C LYS A 22 57.72 4.05 -11.18
N ILE A 23 56.56 4.22 -10.59
CA ILE A 23 55.27 4.39 -11.30
C ILE A 23 54.43 5.46 -10.63
N SER A 24 53.66 6.20 -11.44
CA SER A 24 52.69 7.21 -10.96
C SER A 24 51.29 6.79 -11.27
N PHE A 25 50.39 6.87 -10.27
CA PHE A 25 48.96 6.60 -10.38
C PHE A 25 48.16 7.88 -10.18
N SER A 26 47.14 8.05 -11.01
CA SER A 26 46.07 9.01 -10.72
C SER A 26 44.87 8.28 -10.13
N TYR A 27 44.10 8.95 -9.27
CA TYR A 27 42.98 8.28 -8.58
C TYR A 27 41.79 9.21 -8.28
N ILE A 28 40.64 8.59 -8.00
CA ILE A 28 39.44 9.22 -7.49
C ILE A 28 38.97 8.42 -6.25
N ARG A 29 38.59 9.15 -5.20
CA ARG A 29 38.09 8.57 -3.94
C ARG A 29 36.55 8.56 -3.89
N ASN A 30 36.01 7.70 -3.09
CA ASN A 30 34.62 7.75 -2.63
C ASN A 30 34.44 8.88 -1.61
N THR A 31 33.20 9.20 -1.26
CA THR A 31 32.85 10.20 -0.23
C THR A 31 33.37 9.87 1.16
N ASP A 32 33.61 8.60 1.45
CA ASP A 32 34.20 8.09 2.70
C ASP A 32 35.73 8.14 2.73
N GLY A 33 36.36 8.68 1.66
CA GLY A 33 37.81 8.77 1.53
C GLY A 33 38.49 7.50 1.00
N SER A 34 37.79 6.39 0.83
CA SER A 34 38.32 5.16 0.25
C SER A 34 38.61 5.32 -1.24
N LEU A 35 39.62 4.59 -1.78
CA LEU A 35 39.91 4.58 -3.19
C LEU A 35 38.76 3.92 -3.97
N ARG A 36 38.31 4.60 -5.02
CA ARG A 36 37.29 4.09 -5.94
C ARG A 36 37.89 3.64 -7.28
N TRP A 37 38.52 4.57 -7.99
CA TRP A 37 39.17 4.30 -9.26
C TRP A 37 40.60 4.81 -9.21
N PHE A 38 41.50 4.08 -9.82
CA PHE A 38 42.87 4.52 -10.04
C PHE A 38 43.42 3.95 -11.35
N TRP A 39 44.33 4.67 -11.97
CA TRP A 39 44.89 4.35 -13.30
C TRP A 39 46.30 4.85 -13.43
N ASN A 40 47.01 4.35 -14.47
CA ASN A 40 48.31 4.84 -14.83
C ASN A 40 48.25 6.33 -15.24
N SER A 41 48.93 7.22 -14.51
CA SER A 41 48.91 8.68 -14.77
C SER A 41 49.38 9.07 -16.18
N LYS A 42 50.10 8.20 -16.88
CA LYS A 42 50.53 8.40 -18.26
C LYS A 42 49.45 8.07 -19.29
N SER A 43 48.35 7.47 -18.88
CA SER A 43 47.22 7.13 -19.77
C SER A 43 46.60 8.37 -20.39
N LYS A 44 46.52 8.39 -21.72
CA LYS A 44 45.91 9.47 -22.51
C LYS A 44 44.39 9.32 -22.64
N LYS A 45 43.83 8.21 -22.16
CA LYS A 45 42.38 7.91 -22.21
C LYS A 45 41.84 7.63 -20.84
N PRO A 46 40.60 8.09 -20.49
CA PRO A 46 39.96 7.85 -19.21
C PRO A 46 39.43 6.43 -19.13
N LEU A 47 40.30 5.42 -19.05
CA LEU A 47 39.92 4.00 -19.08
C LEU A 47 39.02 3.61 -17.90
N PHE A 48 39.10 4.31 -16.78
CA PHE A 48 38.21 4.07 -15.62
C PHE A 48 36.73 4.32 -15.94
N LEU A 49 36.40 5.09 -17.00
CA LEU A 49 35.01 5.22 -17.46
C LEU A 49 34.45 3.91 -18.02
N LYS A 50 35.25 2.87 -18.26
CA LYS A 50 34.77 1.52 -18.58
C LYS A 50 34.01 0.88 -17.42
N PHE A 51 34.27 1.30 -16.18
CA PHE A 51 33.58 0.86 -14.97
C PHE A 51 32.42 1.79 -14.61
N TYR A 52 32.21 2.90 -15.36
CA TYR A 52 31.21 3.91 -15.02
C TYR A 52 29.94 3.72 -15.84
N ASN A 53 28.82 3.56 -15.11
CA ASN A 53 27.51 3.46 -15.75
C ASN A 53 26.87 4.86 -15.90
N ALA A 54 26.97 5.44 -17.10
CA ALA A 54 26.40 6.74 -17.44
C ALA A 54 24.91 6.63 -17.82
N SER A 55 24.05 6.11 -16.90
CA SER A 55 22.62 5.92 -17.18
C SER A 55 21.79 7.21 -17.04
N SER A 56 22.17 8.13 -16.14
CA SER A 56 21.46 9.40 -15.94
C SER A 56 22.05 10.53 -16.78
N PHE A 57 21.26 11.59 -17.00
CA PHE A 57 21.75 12.80 -17.71
C PHE A 57 22.98 13.41 -17.05
N LYS A 58 22.98 13.54 -15.71
CA LYS A 58 24.14 14.03 -14.94
C LYS A 58 25.36 13.13 -15.12
N ALA A 59 25.16 11.81 -15.11
CA ALA A 59 26.25 10.85 -15.31
C ALA A 59 26.83 10.91 -16.73
N LYS A 60 26.01 11.15 -17.75
CA LYS A 60 26.43 11.37 -19.12
C LYS A 60 27.28 12.65 -19.27
N LEU A 61 26.81 13.76 -18.66
CA LEU A 61 27.54 15.02 -18.63
C LEU A 61 28.89 14.86 -17.95
N TYR A 62 28.95 14.17 -16.80
CA TYR A 62 30.22 13.85 -16.13
C TYR A 62 31.17 13.08 -17.04
N ALA A 63 30.68 12.02 -17.68
CA ALA A 63 31.53 11.23 -18.60
C ALA A 63 32.05 12.03 -19.79
N ILE A 64 31.24 12.96 -20.33
CA ILE A 64 31.66 13.88 -21.40
C ILE A 64 32.72 14.85 -20.87
N ALA A 65 32.51 15.48 -19.73
CA ALA A 65 33.49 16.39 -19.13
C ALA A 65 34.84 15.71 -18.85
N VAL A 66 34.79 14.48 -18.29
CA VAL A 66 36.03 13.71 -18.07
C VAL A 66 36.76 13.41 -19.39
N LYS A 67 36.07 13.05 -20.47
CA LYS A 67 36.67 12.82 -21.78
C LYS A 67 37.36 14.07 -22.31
N LEU A 68 36.70 15.23 -22.24
CA LEU A 68 37.24 16.53 -22.62
C LEU A 68 38.50 16.88 -21.83
N VAL A 69 38.53 16.63 -20.52
CA VAL A 69 39.71 16.84 -19.67
C VAL A 69 40.89 16.03 -20.15
N PHE A 70 40.69 14.78 -20.57
CA PHE A 70 41.77 13.93 -21.12
C PHE A 70 42.19 14.35 -22.54
N GLU A 71 41.22 14.75 -23.37
CA GLU A 71 41.49 15.26 -24.73
C GLU A 71 42.30 16.56 -24.70
N LEU A 72 42.06 17.44 -23.75
CA LEU A 72 42.79 18.69 -23.52
C LEU A 72 44.13 18.50 -22.77
N GLY A 73 44.44 17.28 -22.33
CA GLY A 73 45.65 17.01 -21.56
C GLY A 73 45.66 17.54 -20.13
N LEU A 74 44.48 17.97 -19.60
CA LEU A 74 44.36 18.59 -18.30
C LEU A 74 44.20 17.60 -17.13
N GLN A 75 44.18 16.28 -17.41
CA GLN A 75 43.96 15.23 -16.38
C GLN A 75 44.99 15.32 -15.23
N ASN A 76 46.19 15.79 -15.51
CA ASN A 76 47.27 15.90 -14.54
C ASN A 76 47.11 17.07 -13.55
N LEU A 77 46.25 18.05 -13.88
CA LEU A 77 45.91 19.21 -13.04
C LEU A 77 44.69 18.95 -12.18
N ILE A 78 43.79 18.07 -12.64
CA ILE A 78 42.48 17.86 -12.02
C ILE A 78 42.49 16.66 -11.05
N PHE A 79 43.21 15.59 -11.41
CA PHE A 79 43.19 14.37 -10.60
C PHE A 79 44.42 14.26 -9.71
N GLU A 80 44.18 13.79 -8.48
CA GLU A 80 45.23 13.51 -7.51
C GLU A 80 46.15 12.41 -8.02
N LYS A 81 47.45 12.49 -7.62
CA LYS A 81 48.48 11.55 -8.01
C LYS A 81 49.28 11.05 -6.83
N GLU A 82 49.72 9.80 -6.93
CA GLU A 82 50.63 9.17 -5.99
C GLU A 82 51.74 8.48 -6.73
N ILE A 83 52.94 8.58 -6.19
CA ILE A 83 54.12 7.90 -6.74
C ILE A 83 54.42 6.70 -5.86
N LEU A 84 54.52 5.53 -6.50
CA LEU A 84 54.89 4.30 -5.84
C LEU A 84 56.02 3.63 -6.62
N TYR A 85 56.64 2.64 -5.98
CA TYR A 85 57.68 1.82 -6.58
C TYR A 85 57.18 0.38 -6.67
N TYR A 86 57.58 -0.35 -7.72
CA TYR A 86 57.13 -1.73 -7.90
C TYR A 86 58.29 -2.65 -8.27
N LYS A 87 58.18 -3.91 -7.87
CA LYS A 87 58.95 -5.04 -8.36
C LYS A 87 58.06 -6.04 -9.03
N VAL A 88 58.53 -6.76 -10.01
CA VAL A 88 57.86 -7.91 -10.59
C VAL A 88 58.05 -9.09 -9.67
N GLU A 89 56.92 -9.74 -9.29
CA GLU A 89 56.92 -10.90 -8.40
C GLU A 89 56.07 -12.02 -9.06
N GLY A 90 56.74 -12.95 -9.75
CA GLY A 90 56.07 -13.99 -10.52
C GLY A 90 55.77 -13.61 -11.99
N ASN A 91 54.68 -14.18 -12.54
CA ASN A 91 54.27 -13.90 -13.95
C ASN A 91 53.16 -12.82 -13.95
N PRO A 92 53.45 -11.58 -14.33
CA PRO A 92 52.47 -10.51 -14.38
C PRO A 92 51.37 -10.81 -15.40
N ILE A 93 50.11 -10.64 -14.99
CA ILE A 93 48.94 -10.81 -15.88
C ILE A 93 48.72 -9.64 -16.85
N PHE A 94 49.38 -8.49 -16.62
CA PHE A 94 49.32 -7.32 -17.48
C PHE A 94 50.62 -6.53 -17.39
N ASN A 95 50.87 -5.67 -18.37
CA ASN A 95 52.02 -4.75 -18.33
C ASN A 95 51.66 -3.48 -17.56
N ILE A 96 52.25 -3.29 -16.36
CA ILE A 96 52.02 -2.14 -15.49
C ILE A 96 52.42 -0.79 -16.13
N LYS A 97 53.31 -0.79 -17.13
CA LYS A 97 53.72 0.41 -17.87
C LYS A 97 52.75 0.81 -18.99
N SER A 98 51.85 -0.08 -19.39
CA SER A 98 50.83 0.19 -20.41
C SER A 98 49.65 1.04 -19.85
N ASP A 99 48.69 1.35 -20.73
CA ASP A 99 47.42 1.95 -20.32
C ASP A 99 46.56 0.94 -19.60
N TRP A 100 46.19 1.25 -18.37
CA TRP A 100 45.27 0.45 -17.56
C TRP A 100 44.48 1.33 -16.57
N ALA A 101 43.37 0.84 -16.12
CA ALA A 101 42.59 1.40 -15.02
C ALA A 101 42.06 0.30 -14.12
N MET A 102 41.85 0.59 -12.84
CA MET A 102 41.34 -0.35 -11.84
C MET A 102 40.20 0.28 -11.02
N PHE A 103 39.19 -0.51 -10.76
CA PHE A 103 38.10 -0.23 -9.80
C PHE A 103 38.27 -1.17 -8.61
N THR A 104 38.22 -0.64 -7.41
CA THR A 104 38.45 -1.41 -6.18
C THR A 104 37.32 -2.35 -5.78
N GLY A 105 36.20 -2.30 -6.53
CA GLY A 105 35.00 -3.09 -6.22
C GLY A 105 34.09 -2.42 -5.17
N THR A 106 32.94 -3.04 -4.94
CA THR A 106 32.01 -2.65 -3.88
C THR A 106 32.38 -3.44 -2.62
N PRO A 107 32.56 -2.80 -1.46
CA PRO A 107 32.82 -3.51 -0.21
C PRO A 107 31.71 -4.52 0.11
N GLY A 108 32.10 -5.71 0.55
CA GLY A 108 31.17 -6.80 0.91
C GLY A 108 31.82 -8.17 0.73
N PRO A 109 31.11 -9.25 1.09
CA PRO A 109 31.65 -10.63 1.00
C PRO A 109 31.99 -11.05 -0.43
N ASN A 110 31.30 -10.49 -1.43
CA ASN A 110 31.51 -10.78 -2.86
C ASN A 110 32.45 -9.76 -3.54
N ASN A 111 33.32 -9.08 -2.76
CA ASN A 111 34.15 -8.00 -3.26
C ASN A 111 35.14 -8.52 -4.34
N LYS A 112 35.05 -7.93 -5.52
CA LYS A 112 35.94 -8.14 -6.68
C LYS A 112 36.49 -6.80 -7.16
N ALA A 113 37.79 -6.69 -7.33
CA ALA A 113 38.38 -5.58 -8.06
C ALA A 113 38.31 -5.85 -9.56
N LEU A 114 38.15 -4.79 -10.34
CA LEU A 114 38.14 -4.87 -11.81
C LEU A 114 39.33 -4.12 -12.36
N LEU A 115 40.16 -4.81 -13.17
CA LEU A 115 41.23 -4.19 -13.95
C LEU A 115 40.82 -4.20 -15.43
N TYR A 116 41.04 -3.08 -16.12
CA TYR A 116 40.87 -2.99 -17.57
C TYR A 116 42.19 -2.60 -18.23
N THR A 117 42.64 -3.40 -19.16
CA THR A 117 43.82 -3.13 -19.96
C THR A 117 43.79 -3.91 -21.28
N ALA A 118 44.41 -3.39 -22.33
CA ALA A 118 44.57 -4.03 -23.64
C ALA A 118 43.26 -4.64 -24.21
N GLY A 119 42.09 -4.06 -23.88
CA GLY A 119 40.81 -4.53 -24.39
C GLY A 119 40.21 -5.70 -23.64
N ASN A 120 40.74 -6.05 -22.45
CA ASN A 120 40.23 -7.09 -21.57
C ASN A 120 39.89 -6.54 -20.20
N PHE A 121 38.87 -7.14 -19.55
CA PHE A 121 38.58 -6.99 -18.14
C PHE A 121 39.19 -8.16 -17.37
N TYR A 122 39.71 -7.87 -16.20
CA TYR A 122 40.18 -8.85 -15.24
C TYR A 122 39.37 -8.66 -13.93
N LYS A 123 38.58 -9.63 -13.56
CA LYS A 123 37.89 -9.68 -12.26
C LYS A 123 38.83 -10.35 -11.26
N ILE A 124 39.27 -9.65 -10.23
CA ILE A 124 40.22 -10.12 -9.23
C ILE A 124 39.46 -10.36 -7.93
N ALA A 125 39.43 -11.58 -7.42
CA ALA A 125 38.80 -11.91 -6.17
C ALA A 125 39.50 -11.26 -4.99
N CYS A 126 38.76 -10.60 -4.11
CA CYS A 126 39.28 -10.00 -2.88
C CYS A 126 38.90 -10.83 -1.63
N THR A 127 38.04 -11.82 -1.77
CA THR A 127 37.53 -12.72 -0.72
C THR A 127 37.43 -14.15 -1.26
N GLU A 128 37.35 -15.14 -0.39
CA GLU A 128 37.15 -16.54 -0.83
C GLU A 128 35.79 -16.73 -1.52
N THR A 129 34.72 -16.11 -0.98
CA THR A 129 33.40 -16.14 -1.64
C THR A 129 33.45 -15.57 -3.06
N ALA A 130 34.18 -14.47 -3.25
CA ALA A 130 34.37 -13.88 -4.58
C ALA A 130 35.14 -14.82 -5.52
N LYS A 131 36.08 -15.61 -4.99
CA LYS A 131 36.85 -16.60 -5.77
C LYS A 131 35.93 -17.73 -6.26
N ASP A 132 35.08 -18.25 -5.40
CA ASP A 132 34.10 -19.28 -5.77
C ASP A 132 33.14 -18.75 -6.87
N LEU A 133 32.72 -17.51 -6.76
CA LEU A 133 31.89 -16.87 -7.79
C LEU A 133 32.62 -16.74 -9.14
N LEU A 134 33.93 -16.43 -9.15
CA LEU A 134 34.69 -16.37 -10.39
C LEU A 134 34.88 -17.75 -11.02
N ILE A 135 35.11 -18.80 -10.24
CA ILE A 135 35.19 -20.18 -10.70
C ILE A 135 33.84 -20.59 -11.32
N ASN A 136 32.74 -20.28 -10.62
CA ASN A 136 31.40 -20.54 -11.13
C ASN A 136 31.11 -19.77 -12.43
N GLU A 137 31.46 -18.50 -12.50
CA GLU A 137 31.34 -17.69 -13.73
C GLU A 137 32.10 -18.30 -14.90
N PHE A 138 33.33 -18.71 -14.68
CA PHE A 138 34.16 -19.38 -15.72
C PHE A 138 33.54 -20.68 -16.23
N ALA A 139 33.04 -21.53 -15.32
CA ALA A 139 32.37 -22.78 -15.67
C ALA A 139 31.07 -22.52 -16.45
N ASN A 140 30.27 -21.56 -16.00
CA ASN A 140 29.02 -21.20 -16.65
C ASN A 140 29.19 -20.59 -18.04
N ILE A 141 30.20 -19.73 -18.23
CA ILE A 141 30.53 -19.18 -19.56
C ILE A 141 30.93 -20.32 -20.51
N ARG A 142 31.72 -21.28 -20.07
CA ARG A 142 32.08 -22.45 -20.89
C ARG A 142 30.85 -23.28 -21.24
N PHE A 143 29.97 -23.53 -20.29
CA PHE A 143 28.72 -24.27 -20.52
C PHE A 143 27.79 -23.52 -21.50
N ALA A 144 27.70 -22.18 -21.39
CA ALA A 144 26.89 -21.33 -22.27
C ALA A 144 27.49 -21.14 -23.69
N SER A 145 28.79 -21.34 -23.87
CA SER A 145 29.52 -20.88 -25.06
C SER A 145 29.09 -21.48 -26.40
N ALA A 146 28.61 -22.71 -26.45
CA ALA A 146 28.24 -23.37 -27.71
C ALA A 146 26.84 -22.98 -28.19
N SER A 147 26.59 -21.69 -28.49
CA SER A 147 25.28 -21.20 -29.00
C SER A 147 25.47 -20.34 -30.27
N ARG A 148 24.54 -20.48 -31.22
CA ARG A 148 24.42 -19.60 -32.38
C ARG A 148 23.46 -18.41 -32.14
N LEU A 149 22.72 -18.43 -31.04
CA LEU A 149 21.65 -17.46 -30.74
C LEU A 149 22.14 -16.24 -29.93
N TYR A 150 23.29 -16.39 -29.26
CA TYR A 150 23.92 -15.33 -28.47
C TYR A 150 25.42 -15.57 -28.39
N THR A 151 26.15 -14.55 -27.94
CA THR A 151 27.61 -14.65 -27.74
C THR A 151 27.96 -14.42 -26.28
N VAL A 152 28.99 -15.12 -25.81
CA VAL A 152 29.56 -14.97 -24.47
C VAL A 152 31.00 -14.46 -24.58
N PRO A 153 31.61 -13.85 -23.55
CA PRO A 153 32.97 -13.40 -23.59
C PRO A 153 33.95 -14.57 -23.71
N LYS A 154 35.07 -14.35 -24.39
CA LYS A 154 36.21 -15.26 -24.30
C LYS A 154 36.82 -15.11 -22.92
N THR A 155 37.12 -16.23 -22.25
CA THR A 155 37.55 -16.22 -20.85
C THR A 155 38.80 -17.07 -20.63
N VAL A 156 39.64 -16.60 -19.69
CA VAL A 156 40.76 -17.32 -19.14
C VAL A 156 40.77 -17.17 -17.63
N LEU A 157 40.89 -18.26 -16.90
CA LEU A 157 40.98 -18.26 -15.42
C LEU A 157 42.47 -18.39 -15.03
N HIS A 158 43.03 -17.36 -14.41
CA HIS A 158 44.39 -17.35 -13.90
C HIS A 158 44.40 -17.70 -12.41
N ASN A 159 45.18 -18.73 -12.04
CA ASN A 159 45.43 -19.15 -10.66
C ASN A 159 44.17 -19.34 -9.79
N GLY A 160 43.01 -19.58 -10.41
CA GLY A 160 41.73 -19.77 -9.73
C GLY A 160 41.11 -18.53 -9.07
N ASN A 161 41.79 -17.37 -9.11
CA ASN A 161 41.36 -16.15 -8.42
C ASN A 161 41.23 -14.91 -9.30
N ILE A 162 41.58 -15.01 -10.60
CA ILE A 162 41.45 -13.92 -11.57
C ILE A 162 40.81 -14.43 -12.85
N LEU A 163 39.66 -13.85 -13.19
CA LEU A 163 38.96 -14.15 -14.43
C LEU A 163 39.18 -13.04 -15.44
N GLN A 164 39.87 -13.38 -16.54
CA GLN A 164 40.04 -12.51 -17.70
C GLN A 164 38.88 -12.71 -18.67
N THR A 165 38.29 -11.60 -19.15
CA THR A 165 37.21 -11.60 -20.16
C THR A 165 37.51 -10.53 -21.24
N ASP A 166 37.15 -10.77 -22.51
CA ASP A 166 37.23 -9.75 -23.54
C ASP A 166 36.18 -8.64 -23.38
N ASP A 167 36.53 -7.42 -23.83
CA ASP A 167 35.59 -6.26 -23.78
C ASP A 167 34.56 -6.37 -24.91
N MET A 168 33.37 -6.85 -24.55
CA MET A 168 32.22 -6.97 -25.45
C MET A 168 31.56 -5.63 -25.80
N SER A 169 31.82 -4.56 -25.04
CA SER A 169 31.19 -3.24 -25.25
C SER A 169 31.56 -2.61 -26.61
N LYS A 170 32.65 -3.04 -27.21
CA LYS A 170 33.06 -2.61 -28.55
C LYS A 170 32.20 -3.18 -29.67
N LYS A 171 31.45 -4.26 -29.39
CA LYS A 171 30.70 -5.04 -30.37
C LYS A 171 29.23 -4.66 -30.47
N GLY A 172 28.71 -3.76 -29.63
CA GLY A 172 27.29 -3.45 -29.67
C GLY A 172 26.82 -2.31 -28.74
N LYS A 173 25.50 -2.02 -28.78
CA LYS A 173 24.85 -1.01 -27.95
C LYS A 173 23.97 -1.67 -26.92
N ARG A 174 23.84 -1.07 -25.73
CA ARG A 174 22.88 -1.50 -24.73
C ARG A 174 21.46 -1.17 -25.18
N SER A 175 20.51 -2.06 -24.92
CA SER A 175 19.10 -1.86 -25.18
C SER A 175 18.28 -2.11 -23.93
N ASN A 176 17.47 -1.12 -23.55
CA ASN A 176 16.56 -1.22 -22.40
C ASN A 176 15.20 -1.85 -22.78
N THR A 177 15.01 -2.25 -24.06
CA THR A 177 13.73 -2.80 -24.51
C THR A 177 13.86 -4.30 -24.74
N PHE A 178 13.07 -5.09 -24.03
CA PHE A 178 12.97 -6.52 -24.30
C PHE A 178 12.25 -6.76 -25.64
N GLY A 179 13.00 -7.25 -26.62
CA GLY A 179 12.50 -7.51 -27.97
C GLY A 179 12.75 -8.94 -28.43
N ARG A 180 12.46 -9.23 -29.70
CA ARG A 180 12.58 -10.59 -30.30
C ARG A 180 13.98 -11.21 -30.14
N ILE A 181 15.04 -10.39 -30.19
CA ILE A 181 16.42 -10.88 -30.05
C ILE A 181 16.67 -11.32 -28.61
N HIS A 182 16.20 -10.54 -27.61
CA HIS A 182 16.26 -10.91 -26.20
C HIS A 182 15.49 -12.22 -25.95
N ALA A 183 14.28 -12.36 -26.51
CA ALA A 183 13.47 -13.56 -26.39
C ALA A 183 14.17 -14.79 -26.95
N LYS A 184 14.76 -14.71 -28.16
CA LYS A 184 15.55 -15.78 -28.77
C LYS A 184 16.78 -16.15 -27.92
N THR A 185 17.45 -15.14 -27.34
CA THR A 185 18.61 -15.37 -26.46
C THR A 185 18.20 -16.13 -25.19
N VAL A 186 17.15 -15.68 -24.51
CA VAL A 186 16.66 -16.32 -23.29
C VAL A 186 16.19 -17.76 -23.60
N GLN A 187 15.48 -17.99 -24.71
CA GLN A 187 15.12 -19.33 -25.15
C GLN A 187 16.36 -20.20 -25.39
N GLY A 188 17.38 -19.67 -26.08
CA GLY A 188 18.64 -20.37 -26.33
C GLY A 188 19.43 -20.70 -25.05
N ILE A 189 19.40 -19.83 -24.04
CA ILE A 189 19.99 -20.11 -22.72
C ILE A 189 19.19 -21.24 -22.05
N THR A 190 17.86 -21.11 -21.99
CA THR A 190 16.96 -22.12 -21.37
C THR A 190 17.11 -23.50 -22.00
N GLN A 191 17.30 -23.59 -23.31
CA GLN A 191 17.46 -24.85 -24.04
C GLN A 191 18.75 -25.63 -23.72
N LYS A 192 19.76 -24.97 -23.08
CA LYS A 192 21.01 -25.64 -22.70
C LYS A 192 20.79 -26.75 -21.67
N TYR A 193 19.82 -26.58 -20.80
CA TYR A 193 19.43 -27.58 -19.81
C TYR A 193 17.97 -27.31 -19.38
N GLN A 194 17.19 -28.39 -19.32
CA GLN A 194 15.84 -28.38 -18.80
C GLN A 194 15.58 -29.64 -18.01
N ARG A 195 14.91 -29.52 -16.87
CA ARG A 195 14.46 -30.61 -16.01
C ARG A 195 13.09 -30.30 -15.46
N CYS A 196 12.21 -31.30 -15.41
CA CYS A 196 10.95 -31.20 -14.69
C CYS A 196 10.97 -32.16 -13.50
N CYS A 197 10.74 -31.67 -12.30
CA CYS A 197 10.77 -32.44 -11.06
C CYS A 197 9.68 -31.94 -10.10
N SER A 198 9.42 -32.69 -9.03
CA SER A 198 8.62 -32.21 -7.92
C SER A 198 9.42 -31.12 -7.16
N ILE A 199 8.70 -30.24 -6.46
CA ILE A 199 9.33 -29.21 -5.64
C ILE A 199 10.14 -29.85 -4.49
N SER A 200 9.66 -30.97 -3.95
CA SER A 200 10.39 -31.76 -2.94
C SER A 200 11.74 -32.27 -3.44
N GLU A 201 11.82 -32.71 -4.70
CA GLU A 201 13.05 -33.19 -5.35
C GLU A 201 14.02 -32.06 -5.69
N TRP A 202 13.50 -30.85 -5.89
CA TRP A 202 14.32 -29.69 -6.23
C TRP A 202 15.22 -29.25 -5.06
N GLY A 203 14.79 -29.43 -3.81
CA GLY A 203 15.60 -29.15 -2.61
C GLY A 203 15.93 -27.67 -2.36
N TYR A 204 15.91 -26.84 -3.37
CA TYR A 204 16.27 -25.41 -3.29
C TYR A 204 15.30 -24.62 -2.40
N LEU A 205 14.02 -25.00 -2.38
CA LEU A 205 13.01 -24.35 -1.56
C LEU A 205 13.30 -24.49 -0.05
N LYS A 206 13.77 -25.70 0.37
CA LYS A 206 14.15 -25.93 1.79
C LYS A 206 15.32 -25.04 2.20
N MET A 207 16.29 -24.85 1.30
CA MET A 207 17.40 -23.93 1.52
C MET A 207 16.93 -22.50 1.66
N LEU A 208 16.04 -22.02 0.77
CA LEU A 208 15.45 -20.68 0.84
C LEU A 208 14.67 -20.45 2.12
N LYS A 209 13.80 -21.39 2.53
CA LYS A 209 13.06 -21.32 3.80
C LYS A 209 14.02 -21.14 4.99
N LYS A 210 15.11 -21.91 5.03
CA LYS A 210 16.12 -21.81 6.08
C LYS A 210 16.84 -20.44 6.06
N GLU A 211 17.24 -19.97 4.89
CA GLU A 211 17.93 -18.67 4.74
C GLU A 211 17.06 -17.49 5.16
N ILE A 212 15.78 -17.46 4.75
CA ILE A 212 14.86 -16.38 5.11
C ILE A 212 14.59 -16.34 6.61
N ASN A 213 14.42 -17.50 7.23
CA ASN A 213 14.20 -17.57 8.69
C ASN A 213 15.41 -17.10 9.52
N THR A 214 16.59 -17.03 8.91
CA THR A 214 17.81 -16.50 9.56
C THR A 214 18.01 -15.01 9.32
N LEU A 215 17.20 -14.36 8.47
CA LEU A 215 17.31 -12.92 8.21
C LEU A 215 16.83 -12.11 9.42
N SER A 216 17.72 -11.33 10.00
CA SER A 216 17.46 -10.52 11.19
C SER A 216 17.80 -9.04 11.01
N ASP A 217 17.84 -8.55 9.78
CA ASP A 217 18.16 -7.14 9.50
C ASP A 217 16.95 -6.23 9.77
N GLU A 218 17.09 -5.33 10.75
CA GLU A 218 16.05 -4.38 11.15
C GLU A 218 15.63 -3.40 10.05
N ARG A 219 16.40 -3.28 8.96
CA ARG A 219 16.06 -2.42 7.81
C ARG A 219 15.02 -3.07 6.88
N ILE A 220 14.84 -4.39 6.96
CA ILE A 220 13.89 -5.13 6.15
C ILE A 220 12.49 -4.96 6.77
N PRO A 221 11.48 -4.52 6.00
CA PRO A 221 10.12 -4.43 6.51
C PRO A 221 9.59 -5.79 7.00
N PRO A 222 9.12 -5.92 8.25
CA PRO A 222 8.76 -7.22 8.83
C PRO A 222 7.64 -7.95 8.10
N ASN A 223 6.64 -7.22 7.60
CA ASN A 223 5.51 -7.84 6.93
C ASN A 223 5.86 -8.30 5.51
N LEU A 224 6.87 -7.71 4.86
CA LEU A 224 7.42 -8.23 3.60
C LEU A 224 7.99 -9.63 3.82
N LEU A 225 8.78 -9.85 4.89
CA LEU A 225 9.29 -11.17 5.25
C LEU A 225 8.17 -12.15 5.62
N ARG A 226 7.17 -11.70 6.37
CA ARG A 226 6.00 -12.53 6.73
C ARG A 226 5.22 -12.99 5.51
N LYS A 227 4.96 -12.10 4.54
CA LYS A 227 4.31 -12.47 3.27
C LYS A 227 5.13 -13.48 2.49
N LEU A 228 6.45 -13.25 2.41
CA LEU A 228 7.38 -14.16 1.74
C LEU A 228 7.37 -15.55 2.39
N ASN A 229 7.45 -15.61 3.72
CA ASN A 229 7.39 -16.87 4.47
C ASN A 229 6.04 -17.58 4.29
N SER A 230 4.92 -16.87 4.42
CA SER A 230 3.59 -17.44 4.23
C SER A 230 3.39 -18.03 2.82
N LEU A 231 3.93 -17.38 1.79
CA LEU A 231 3.89 -17.90 0.43
C LEU A 231 4.78 -19.15 0.27
N LEU A 232 5.94 -19.19 0.92
CA LEU A 232 6.84 -20.35 0.92
C LEU A 232 6.25 -21.55 1.68
N GLU A 233 5.58 -21.29 2.81
CA GLU A 233 4.93 -22.33 3.61
C GLU A 233 3.75 -22.96 2.88
N LYS A 234 3.03 -22.19 2.05
CA LYS A 234 1.85 -22.65 1.30
C LYS A 234 2.21 -23.37 -0.02
N VAL A 235 3.49 -23.48 -0.36
CA VAL A 235 3.89 -24.22 -1.56
C VAL A 235 3.63 -25.70 -1.35
N ASP A 236 2.88 -26.32 -2.27
CA ASP A 236 2.70 -27.76 -2.32
C ASP A 236 3.99 -28.41 -2.84
N GLU A 237 4.66 -29.19 -1.98
CA GLU A 237 5.91 -29.85 -2.32
C GLU A 237 5.74 -30.99 -3.35
N THR A 238 4.52 -31.44 -3.61
CA THR A 238 4.20 -32.45 -4.65
C THR A 238 4.02 -31.82 -6.03
N GLU A 239 3.81 -30.52 -6.10
CA GLU A 239 3.65 -29.79 -7.35
C GLU A 239 4.91 -29.89 -8.22
N ARG A 240 4.72 -29.94 -9.54
CA ARG A 240 5.83 -30.06 -10.49
C ARG A 240 6.30 -28.69 -10.96
N ILE A 241 7.62 -28.54 -11.01
CA ILE A 241 8.27 -27.32 -11.52
C ILE A 241 9.21 -27.64 -12.68
N SER A 242 9.16 -26.82 -13.72
CA SER A 242 10.14 -26.87 -14.81
C SER A 242 11.34 -25.98 -14.48
N LEU A 243 12.49 -26.56 -14.35
CA LEU A 243 13.77 -25.91 -14.12
C LEU A 243 14.56 -25.78 -15.42
N SER A 244 15.40 -24.76 -15.53
CA SER A 244 16.26 -24.56 -16.69
C SER A 244 17.57 -23.89 -16.34
N PHE A 245 18.56 -24.01 -17.22
CA PHE A 245 19.73 -23.16 -17.15
C PHE A 245 19.31 -21.70 -17.40
N SER A 246 19.74 -20.82 -16.52
CA SER A 246 19.47 -19.38 -16.56
C SER A 246 20.72 -18.61 -16.22
N HIS A 247 20.86 -17.43 -16.79
CA HIS A 247 21.96 -16.49 -16.51
C HIS A 247 21.93 -15.99 -15.06
N GLY A 248 20.71 -15.83 -14.50
CA GLY A 248 20.50 -15.42 -13.12
C GLY A 248 20.54 -13.92 -12.86
N ASP A 249 21.21 -13.13 -13.69
CA ASP A 249 21.22 -11.66 -13.72
C ASP A 249 21.13 -11.12 -15.15
N PHE A 250 20.21 -11.66 -15.94
CA PHE A 250 19.98 -11.21 -17.31
C PHE A 250 19.25 -9.86 -17.32
N THR A 251 20.03 -8.79 -17.51
CA THR A 251 19.56 -7.39 -17.37
C THR A 251 20.03 -6.54 -18.55
N PRO A 252 19.42 -5.37 -18.79
CA PRO A 252 19.88 -4.45 -19.86
C PRO A 252 21.35 -4.03 -19.75
N TRP A 253 21.89 -3.99 -18.54
CA TRP A 253 23.29 -3.58 -18.31
C TRP A 253 24.30 -4.74 -18.46
N ASN A 254 23.83 -5.99 -18.52
CA ASN A 254 24.66 -7.17 -18.76
C ASN A 254 24.59 -7.69 -20.20
N CYS A 255 23.98 -6.89 -21.10
CA CYS A 255 23.80 -7.27 -22.50
C CYS A 255 24.22 -6.16 -23.45
N PHE A 256 24.80 -6.57 -24.58
CA PHE A 256 25.10 -5.69 -25.73
C PHE A 256 24.44 -6.25 -27.00
N LEU A 257 23.59 -5.44 -27.63
CA LEU A 257 22.96 -5.78 -28.91
C LEU A 257 23.89 -5.44 -30.06
N HIS A 258 24.25 -6.43 -30.85
CA HIS A 258 25.08 -6.29 -32.06
C HIS A 258 24.39 -6.95 -33.26
N HIS A 259 23.91 -6.13 -34.20
CA HIS A 259 23.09 -6.58 -35.32
C HIS A 259 21.90 -7.45 -34.83
N ASN A 260 21.90 -8.73 -35.16
CA ASN A 260 20.85 -9.69 -34.82
C ASN A 260 21.21 -10.67 -33.68
N THR A 261 22.31 -10.40 -32.94
CA THR A 261 22.78 -11.22 -31.82
C THR A 261 22.94 -10.39 -30.57
N LEU A 262 22.76 -11.02 -29.42
CA LEU A 262 23.01 -10.44 -28.12
C LEU A 262 24.32 -10.99 -27.53
N SER A 263 25.16 -10.12 -27.06
CA SER A 263 26.35 -10.48 -26.29
C SER A 263 26.02 -10.38 -24.81
N VAL A 264 26.18 -11.47 -24.08
CA VAL A 264 25.78 -11.59 -22.66
C VAL A 264 27.01 -11.88 -21.82
N TYR A 265 27.23 -11.10 -20.77
CA TYR A 265 28.36 -11.25 -19.85
C TYR A 265 27.91 -11.23 -18.40
N ASP A 266 28.81 -11.52 -17.44
CA ASP A 266 28.53 -11.56 -15.99
C ASP A 266 27.68 -12.76 -15.57
N TRP A 267 28.19 -13.97 -15.83
CA TRP A 267 27.52 -15.25 -15.62
C TRP A 267 27.71 -15.84 -14.21
N GLU A 268 28.06 -15.02 -13.22
CA GLU A 268 28.38 -15.50 -11.87
C GLU A 268 27.19 -16.09 -11.12
N LEU A 269 25.97 -15.65 -11.43
CA LEU A 269 24.73 -16.13 -10.82
C LEU A 269 24.00 -17.18 -11.67
N ALA A 270 24.63 -17.64 -12.77
CA ALA A 270 24.02 -18.61 -13.63
C ALA A 270 23.92 -19.99 -12.94
N SER A 271 22.81 -20.68 -13.21
CA SER A 271 22.52 -21.98 -12.59
C SER A 271 21.51 -22.77 -13.40
N CYS A 272 21.57 -24.10 -13.29
CA CYS A 272 20.55 -25.02 -13.82
C CYS A 272 19.33 -25.19 -12.91
N GLU A 273 19.38 -24.66 -11.71
CA GLU A 273 18.34 -24.82 -10.68
C GLU A 273 17.40 -23.60 -10.59
N LYS A 274 17.18 -22.89 -11.71
CA LYS A 274 16.25 -21.75 -11.77
C LYS A 274 14.93 -22.16 -12.45
N PRO A 275 13.80 -21.62 -12.02
CA PRO A 275 12.52 -21.80 -12.71
C PRO A 275 12.60 -21.37 -14.16
N LYS A 276 11.97 -22.12 -15.06
CA LYS A 276 11.90 -21.77 -16.48
C LYS A 276 11.35 -20.35 -16.65
N GLY A 277 12.00 -19.55 -17.50
CA GLY A 277 11.63 -18.15 -17.70
C GLY A 277 12.27 -17.17 -16.71
N PHE A 278 13.15 -17.62 -15.79
CA PHE A 278 13.77 -16.76 -14.78
C PHE A 278 14.38 -15.47 -15.38
N ASP A 279 15.21 -15.60 -16.43
CA ASP A 279 15.89 -14.48 -17.09
C ASP A 279 14.91 -13.52 -17.79
N PHE A 280 13.81 -14.05 -18.34
CA PHE A 280 12.74 -13.25 -18.93
C PHE A 280 12.07 -12.34 -17.89
N PHE A 281 11.69 -12.90 -16.74
CA PHE A 281 11.13 -12.14 -15.63
C PHE A 281 12.16 -11.14 -15.08
N HIS A 282 13.40 -11.58 -14.90
CA HIS A 282 14.47 -10.76 -14.33
C HIS A 282 14.72 -9.50 -15.15
N PHE A 283 14.83 -9.63 -16.48
CA PHE A 283 15.05 -8.46 -17.36
C PHE A 283 13.92 -7.43 -17.22
N ILE A 284 12.68 -7.87 -17.33
CA ILE A 284 11.53 -6.94 -17.33
C ILE A 284 11.34 -6.31 -15.95
N ILE A 285 11.46 -7.09 -14.88
CA ILE A 285 11.23 -6.62 -13.51
C ILE A 285 12.35 -5.66 -13.09
N GLN A 286 13.62 -6.05 -13.25
CA GLN A 286 14.75 -5.20 -12.87
C GLN A 286 14.78 -3.88 -13.67
N LYS A 287 14.55 -3.95 -14.98
CA LYS A 287 14.41 -2.74 -15.82
C LYS A 287 13.24 -1.88 -15.35
N GLY A 288 12.07 -2.49 -15.14
CA GLY A 288 10.85 -1.80 -14.72
C GLY A 288 11.04 -1.04 -13.41
N ILE A 289 11.76 -1.63 -12.46
CA ILE A 289 12.02 -1.03 -11.14
C ILE A 289 13.15 0.01 -11.21
N LEU A 290 14.33 -0.39 -11.71
CA LEU A 290 15.55 0.39 -11.54
C LEU A 290 15.75 1.46 -12.61
N ILE A 291 15.23 1.26 -13.83
CA ILE A 291 15.34 2.22 -14.93
C ILE A 291 14.05 3.04 -15.05
N ASP A 292 12.91 2.36 -15.22
CA ASP A 292 11.64 3.01 -15.56
C ASP A 292 10.85 3.49 -14.33
N LYS A 293 11.16 2.97 -13.13
CA LYS A 293 10.49 3.28 -11.85
C LYS A 293 8.97 3.07 -11.90
N ARG A 294 8.54 1.99 -12.56
CA ARG A 294 7.13 1.68 -12.75
C ARG A 294 6.54 0.89 -11.58
N PRO A 295 5.22 1.03 -11.31
CA PRO A 295 4.51 0.20 -10.35
C PRO A 295 4.39 -1.24 -10.86
N TRP A 296 4.22 -2.18 -9.93
CA TRP A 296 4.11 -3.62 -10.23
C TRP A 296 3.09 -3.95 -11.30
N LYS A 297 1.89 -3.36 -11.24
CA LYS A 297 0.83 -3.60 -12.23
C LYS A 297 1.31 -3.38 -13.67
N SER A 298 2.00 -2.27 -13.92
CA SER A 298 2.54 -1.96 -15.26
C SER A 298 3.66 -2.92 -15.68
N ILE A 299 4.46 -3.42 -14.73
CA ILE A 299 5.50 -4.42 -14.98
C ILE A 299 4.85 -5.76 -15.33
N LEU A 300 3.83 -6.18 -14.58
CA LEU A 300 3.09 -7.41 -14.84
C LEU A 300 2.39 -7.40 -16.20
N ASP A 301 1.80 -6.26 -16.60
CA ASP A 301 1.19 -6.10 -17.92
C ASP A 301 2.24 -6.25 -19.05
N GLU A 302 3.47 -5.73 -18.85
CA GLU A 302 4.57 -5.96 -19.80
C GLU A 302 4.98 -7.43 -19.84
N ILE A 303 5.08 -8.12 -18.71
CA ILE A 303 5.35 -9.57 -18.64
C ILE A 303 4.31 -10.35 -19.46
N ARG A 304 3.03 -10.13 -19.21
CA ARG A 304 1.93 -10.78 -19.97
C ARG A 304 2.03 -10.53 -21.46
N HIS A 305 2.29 -9.29 -21.85
CA HIS A 305 2.42 -8.94 -23.27
C HIS A 305 3.65 -9.60 -23.90
N LYS A 306 4.81 -9.58 -23.23
CA LYS A 306 6.06 -10.13 -23.78
C LYS A 306 6.16 -11.65 -23.68
N ASN A 307 5.38 -12.32 -22.84
CA ASN A 307 5.26 -13.76 -22.79
C ASN A 307 4.94 -14.37 -24.17
N ARG A 308 4.12 -13.69 -24.97
CA ARG A 308 3.77 -14.08 -26.35
C ARG A 308 4.96 -14.07 -27.33
N LEU A 309 6.07 -13.46 -26.97
CA LEU A 309 7.30 -13.44 -27.78
C LEU A 309 8.32 -14.50 -27.33
N THR A 310 8.13 -15.06 -26.10
CA THR A 310 9.17 -15.85 -25.43
C THR A 310 8.73 -17.29 -25.23
N PHE A 311 7.99 -17.57 -24.14
CA PHE A 311 7.69 -18.94 -23.73
C PHE A 311 6.28 -19.40 -24.08
N HIS A 312 5.37 -18.47 -24.41
CA HIS A 312 3.96 -18.73 -24.66
C HIS A 312 3.28 -19.50 -23.53
N PHE A 313 3.71 -19.25 -22.29
CA PHE A 313 3.05 -19.81 -21.12
C PHE A 313 1.55 -19.47 -21.14
N ASN A 314 0.69 -20.42 -20.77
CA ASN A 314 -0.66 -20.10 -20.40
C ASN A 314 -0.68 -19.27 -19.10
N GLU A 315 -1.82 -18.80 -18.64
CA GLU A 315 -1.89 -17.88 -17.50
C GLU A 315 -1.42 -18.56 -16.20
N ASP A 316 -1.80 -19.78 -15.94
CA ASP A 316 -1.42 -20.54 -14.76
C ASP A 316 0.08 -20.85 -14.75
N GLU A 317 0.65 -21.30 -15.86
CA GLU A 317 2.09 -21.52 -15.99
C GLU A 317 2.89 -20.24 -15.80
N LEU A 318 2.41 -19.11 -16.35
CA LEU A 318 3.06 -17.81 -16.22
C LEU A 318 3.13 -17.40 -14.76
N TYR A 319 2.01 -17.47 -14.04
CA TYR A 319 1.97 -17.11 -12.62
C TYR A 319 2.73 -18.08 -11.74
N HIS A 320 2.67 -19.36 -12.03
CA HIS A 320 3.45 -20.40 -11.33
C HIS A 320 4.95 -20.08 -11.40
N HIS A 321 5.51 -19.94 -12.60
CA HIS A 321 6.94 -19.63 -12.78
C HIS A 321 7.32 -18.25 -12.24
N LEU A 322 6.46 -17.24 -12.40
CA LEU A 322 6.68 -15.90 -11.87
C LEU A 322 6.69 -15.88 -10.32
N LYS A 323 5.82 -16.65 -9.68
CA LYS A 323 5.80 -16.82 -8.21
C LYS A 323 7.15 -17.34 -7.72
N PHE A 324 7.65 -18.42 -8.29
CA PHE A 324 8.95 -18.98 -7.89
C PHE A 324 10.12 -18.05 -8.22
N TYR A 325 10.07 -17.35 -9.37
CA TYR A 325 11.05 -16.31 -9.66
C TYR A 325 11.09 -15.26 -8.54
N LEU A 326 9.94 -14.72 -8.13
CA LEU A 326 9.86 -13.72 -7.07
C LEU A 326 10.37 -14.24 -5.74
N LEU A 327 9.92 -15.42 -5.32
CA LEU A 327 10.36 -16.05 -4.07
C LEU A 327 11.88 -16.19 -4.01
N ILE A 328 12.50 -16.68 -5.08
CA ILE A 328 13.96 -16.84 -5.17
C ILE A 328 14.65 -15.49 -5.21
N ASN A 329 14.23 -14.62 -6.13
CA ASN A 329 14.91 -13.36 -6.37
C ASN A 329 14.88 -12.45 -5.14
N ILE A 330 13.71 -12.32 -4.48
CA ILE A 330 13.56 -11.50 -3.28
C ILE A 330 14.43 -12.07 -2.15
N SER A 331 14.40 -13.37 -1.91
CA SER A 331 15.18 -14.03 -0.86
C SER A 331 16.69 -13.84 -1.03
N VAL A 332 17.20 -14.10 -2.24
CA VAL A 332 18.63 -13.94 -2.56
C VAL A 332 19.08 -12.49 -2.38
N TYR A 333 18.32 -11.54 -2.90
CA TYR A 333 18.71 -10.13 -2.80
C TYR A 333 18.55 -9.58 -1.38
N LEU A 334 17.53 -9.99 -0.61
CA LEU A 334 17.41 -9.59 0.80
C LEU A 334 18.63 -10.06 1.61
N LYS A 335 19.10 -11.28 1.38
CA LYS A 335 20.32 -11.80 2.00
C LYS A 335 21.55 -10.95 1.61
N ILE A 336 21.76 -10.69 0.33
CA ILE A 336 22.88 -9.86 -0.15
C ILE A 336 22.81 -8.45 0.47
N TYR A 337 21.62 -7.86 0.57
CA TYR A 337 21.48 -6.50 1.12
C TYR A 337 21.61 -6.47 2.65
N SER A 338 21.23 -7.52 3.37
CA SER A 338 21.44 -7.61 4.82
C SER A 338 22.94 -7.58 5.20
N GLU A 339 23.82 -8.06 4.31
CA GLU A 339 25.26 -8.05 4.51
C GLU A 339 25.92 -6.69 4.16
N GLN A 340 25.18 -5.75 3.55
CA GLN A 340 25.68 -4.43 3.20
C GLN A 340 25.55 -3.47 4.40
N LYS A 341 26.59 -2.68 4.67
CA LYS A 341 26.57 -1.66 5.74
C LYS A 341 25.54 -0.56 5.48
N GLU A 342 25.45 -0.08 4.26
CA GLU A 342 24.54 1.00 3.85
C GLU A 342 23.71 0.58 2.64
N TRP A 343 22.44 0.99 2.65
CA TRP A 343 21.52 0.74 1.55
C TRP A 343 21.44 1.92 0.60
N HIS A 344 21.63 1.67 -0.68
CA HIS A 344 21.39 2.65 -1.73
C HIS A 344 19.87 2.84 -1.97
N LEU A 345 19.49 4.02 -2.45
CA LEU A 345 18.08 4.39 -2.74
C LEU A 345 17.37 3.36 -3.64
N GLN A 346 18.08 2.66 -4.50
CA GLN A 346 17.55 1.64 -5.40
C GLN A 346 16.95 0.44 -4.64
N ILE A 347 17.49 0.08 -3.48
CA ILE A 347 16.97 -1.01 -2.65
C ILE A 347 15.56 -0.68 -2.16
N HIS A 348 15.30 0.57 -1.79
CA HIS A 348 13.95 1.01 -1.38
C HIS A 348 12.93 0.93 -2.53
N TRP A 349 13.36 1.14 -3.80
CA TRP A 349 12.48 0.94 -4.95
C TRP A 349 12.16 -0.54 -5.16
N LEU A 350 13.14 -1.41 -4.99
CA LEU A 350 12.97 -2.87 -5.05
C LEU A 350 11.99 -3.34 -3.96
N LEU A 351 12.23 -2.99 -2.69
CA LEU A 351 11.35 -3.35 -1.58
C LEU A 351 9.90 -2.94 -1.83
N LYS A 352 9.67 -1.71 -2.30
CA LYS A 352 8.33 -1.23 -2.63
C LYS A 352 7.66 -2.10 -3.69
N THR A 353 8.34 -2.38 -4.80
CA THR A 353 7.75 -3.15 -5.90
C THR A 353 7.60 -4.61 -5.53
N TRP A 354 8.51 -5.17 -4.72
CA TRP A 354 8.38 -6.53 -4.19
C TRP A 354 7.18 -6.67 -3.25
N THR A 355 6.90 -5.67 -2.41
CA THR A 355 5.68 -5.64 -1.59
C THR A 355 4.43 -5.72 -2.47
N GLU A 356 4.36 -4.89 -3.52
CA GLU A 356 3.24 -4.91 -4.48
C GLU A 356 3.14 -6.26 -5.22
N ALA A 357 4.27 -6.86 -5.60
CA ALA A 357 4.33 -8.15 -6.27
C ALA A 357 3.90 -9.31 -5.34
N LEU A 358 4.39 -9.33 -4.09
CA LEU A 358 3.99 -10.33 -3.11
C LEU A 358 2.51 -10.22 -2.76
N ASN A 359 1.95 -9.01 -2.66
CA ASN A 359 0.51 -8.81 -2.45
C ASN A 359 -0.33 -9.50 -3.55
N HIS A 360 0.15 -9.49 -4.79
CA HIS A 360 -0.56 -10.14 -5.88
C HIS A 360 -0.77 -11.65 -5.63
N PHE A 361 0.26 -12.34 -5.13
CA PHE A 361 0.18 -13.78 -4.83
C PHE A 361 -0.37 -14.06 -3.43
N ALA A 362 -0.16 -13.17 -2.47
CA ALA A 362 -0.62 -13.34 -1.09
C ALA A 362 -2.14 -13.18 -0.91
N LYS A 363 -2.88 -12.75 -1.94
CA LYS A 363 -4.35 -12.73 -1.94
C LYS A 363 -4.99 -14.11 -1.77
N GLU A 364 -4.24 -15.19 -2.05
CA GLU A 364 -4.67 -16.56 -1.77
C GLU A 364 -4.66 -16.90 -0.27
N ILE A 365 -3.97 -16.10 0.55
CA ILE A 365 -3.75 -16.34 1.98
C ILE A 365 -4.43 -15.27 2.83
N TYR A 366 -4.42 -14.03 2.35
CA TYR A 366 -4.86 -12.83 3.06
C TYR A 366 -5.92 -12.07 2.25
N THR A 367 -6.87 -11.45 2.93
CA THR A 367 -7.78 -10.48 2.32
C THR A 367 -7.02 -9.22 1.92
N GLU A 368 -7.57 -8.40 1.03
CA GLU A 368 -6.94 -7.13 0.63
C GLU A 368 -6.82 -6.15 1.82
N ARG A 369 -7.77 -6.18 2.76
CA ARG A 369 -7.70 -5.41 3.99
C ARG A 369 -6.51 -5.83 4.87
N GLU A 370 -6.31 -7.14 5.07
CA GLU A 370 -5.18 -7.67 5.83
C GLU A 370 -3.84 -7.27 5.18
N LEU A 371 -3.71 -7.42 3.86
CA LEU A 371 -2.52 -7.01 3.11
C LEU A 371 -2.27 -5.50 3.21
N LEU A 372 -3.32 -4.69 3.14
CA LEU A 372 -3.21 -3.25 3.27
C LEU A 372 -2.73 -2.84 4.67
N ILE A 373 -3.20 -3.50 5.73
CA ILE A 373 -2.73 -3.26 7.10
C ILE A 373 -1.24 -3.60 7.22
N MET A 374 -0.80 -4.71 6.66
CA MET A 374 0.61 -5.09 6.61
C MET A 374 1.45 -4.04 5.87
N ASP A 375 0.98 -3.54 4.72
CA ASP A 375 1.66 -2.51 3.93
C ASP A 375 1.76 -1.17 4.69
N ILE A 376 0.73 -0.81 5.45
CA ILE A 376 0.73 0.41 6.28
C ILE A 376 1.88 0.35 7.29
N PHE A 377 1.98 -0.73 8.05
CA PHE A 377 3.02 -0.85 9.08
C PHE A 377 4.42 -0.98 8.46
N ASP A 378 4.56 -1.64 7.33
CA ASP A 378 5.82 -1.66 6.58
C ASP A 378 6.22 -0.26 6.08
N SER A 379 5.27 0.54 5.61
CA SER A 379 5.53 1.93 5.19
C SER A 379 5.93 2.85 6.35
N LEU A 380 5.54 2.49 7.57
CA LEU A 380 5.85 3.21 8.81
C LEU A 380 7.10 2.67 9.53
N HIS A 381 7.69 1.59 9.05
CA HIS A 381 8.76 0.87 9.75
C HIS A 381 9.91 1.77 10.21
N THR A 382 10.39 2.68 9.36
CA THR A 382 11.48 3.62 9.66
C THR A 382 11.00 4.98 10.18
N ILE A 383 9.68 5.18 10.31
CA ILE A 383 9.08 6.46 10.67
C ILE A 383 8.77 6.48 12.19
N PRO A 384 8.95 7.62 12.90
CA PRO A 384 8.49 7.76 14.28
C PRO A 384 6.96 7.78 14.36
N TYR A 385 6.40 6.80 15.07
CA TYR A 385 4.97 6.71 15.39
C TYR A 385 4.74 5.84 16.63
N ALA A 386 3.52 5.86 17.16
CA ALA A 386 3.06 4.89 18.16
C ALA A 386 1.60 4.50 17.87
N ALA A 387 1.34 3.21 17.70
CA ALA A 387 -0.02 2.69 17.61
C ALA A 387 -0.60 2.53 19.01
N LEU A 388 -1.88 2.88 19.18
CA LEU A 388 -2.62 2.68 20.42
C LEU A 388 -3.40 1.36 20.36
N LYS A 389 -3.55 0.68 21.48
CA LYS A 389 -4.42 -0.50 21.65
C LYS A 389 -4.04 -1.73 20.79
N PHE A 390 -2.76 -1.89 20.44
CA PHE A 390 -2.26 -2.97 19.59
C PHE A 390 -1.52 -4.08 20.36
N HIS A 391 -1.72 -4.20 21.67
CA HIS A 391 -1.04 -5.21 22.47
C HIS A 391 -1.42 -6.63 22.04
N ASP A 392 -0.42 -7.47 21.85
CA ASP A 392 -0.50 -8.93 21.62
C ASP A 392 -1.34 -9.41 20.43
N LYS A 393 -1.65 -8.53 19.45
CA LYS A 393 -2.41 -8.92 18.26
C LYS A 393 -1.62 -8.70 16.99
N LYS A 394 -1.69 -9.70 16.10
CA LYS A 394 -1.26 -9.56 14.70
C LYS A 394 -2.06 -8.43 14.07
N PRO A 395 -1.43 -7.38 13.53
CA PRO A 395 -2.15 -6.20 13.05
C PRO A 395 -3.20 -6.54 11.99
N GLU A 396 -2.90 -7.48 11.09
CA GLU A 396 -3.81 -7.90 10.04
C GLU A 396 -5.04 -8.63 10.56
N LYS A 397 -4.99 -9.22 11.75
CA LYS A 397 -6.12 -9.93 12.38
C LYS A 397 -7.07 -9.03 13.16
N LEU A 398 -6.96 -7.72 13.01
CA LEU A 398 -7.91 -6.77 13.58
C LEU A 398 -9.33 -7.03 13.05
N SER A 399 -10.31 -7.00 13.96
CA SER A 399 -11.70 -7.19 13.59
C SER A 399 -12.16 -6.14 12.57
N LEU A 400 -13.19 -6.46 11.78
CA LEU A 400 -13.74 -5.55 10.77
C LEU A 400 -14.30 -4.26 11.40
N ASP A 401 -14.69 -4.32 12.68
CA ASP A 401 -15.24 -3.19 13.43
C ASP A 401 -14.16 -2.35 14.16
N SER A 402 -12.87 -2.77 14.09
CA SER A 402 -11.77 -2.04 14.71
C SER A 402 -11.17 -0.99 13.78
N ASP A 403 -10.82 0.14 14.37
CA ASP A 403 -10.00 1.19 13.77
C ASP A 403 -8.51 1.04 14.18
N ILE A 404 -7.64 1.70 13.44
CA ILE A 404 -6.22 1.78 13.74
C ILE A 404 -5.91 3.20 14.20
N ASP A 405 -5.63 3.36 15.49
CA ASP A 405 -5.22 4.62 16.10
C ASP A 405 -3.69 4.77 16.05
N ILE A 406 -3.17 5.76 15.34
CA ILE A 406 -1.72 5.99 15.19
C ILE A 406 -1.36 7.42 15.59
N LEU A 407 -0.51 7.56 16.58
CA LEU A 407 0.11 8.83 16.97
C LEU A 407 1.28 9.13 16.04
N MET A 408 1.28 10.30 15.40
CA MET A 408 2.37 10.72 14.52
C MET A 408 2.39 12.23 14.26
N SER A 409 3.47 12.72 13.64
CA SER A 409 3.54 14.11 13.18
C SER A 409 2.63 14.34 11.97
N SER A 410 2.20 15.59 11.75
CA SER A 410 1.40 15.94 10.56
C SER A 410 2.13 15.66 9.25
N GLN A 411 3.45 15.85 9.21
CA GLN A 411 4.27 15.55 8.04
C GLN A 411 4.25 14.05 7.69
N ASN A 412 4.38 13.18 8.71
CA ASN A 412 4.33 11.74 8.55
C ASN A 412 2.93 11.27 8.13
N ALA A 413 1.88 11.86 8.71
CA ALA A 413 0.49 11.60 8.34
C ALA A 413 0.22 11.94 6.86
N GLU A 414 0.70 13.08 6.37
CA GLU A 414 0.62 13.43 4.95
C GLU A 414 1.42 12.46 4.06
N GLY A 415 2.57 11.99 4.54
CA GLY A 415 3.39 10.97 3.88
C GLY A 415 2.60 9.67 3.70
N LEU A 416 2.01 9.15 4.80
CA LEU A 416 1.19 7.95 4.79
C LEU A 416 -0.06 8.10 3.88
N ILE A 417 -0.74 9.24 3.92
CA ILE A 417 -1.88 9.51 3.04
C ILE A 417 -1.45 9.47 1.56
N ARG A 418 -0.28 10.02 1.20
CA ARG A 418 0.24 9.92 -0.18
C ARG A 418 0.57 8.49 -0.58
N PHE A 419 1.12 7.70 0.34
CA PHE A 419 1.38 6.28 0.12
C PHE A 419 0.08 5.52 -0.15
N LEU A 420 -0.94 5.69 0.71
CA LEU A 420 -2.23 5.03 0.60
C LEU A 420 -2.98 5.38 -0.70
N LYS A 421 -2.90 6.63 -1.17
CA LYS A 421 -3.48 7.05 -2.46
C LYS A 421 -2.91 6.32 -3.67
N ARG A 422 -1.72 5.76 -3.54
CA ARG A 422 -1.01 5.06 -4.61
C ARG A 422 -0.98 3.54 -4.41
N ASN A 423 -1.50 3.05 -3.30
CA ASN A 423 -1.53 1.62 -3.01
C ASN A 423 -2.59 0.94 -3.88
N SER A 424 -2.21 -0.14 -4.56
CA SER A 424 -3.07 -0.86 -5.50
C SER A 424 -4.23 -1.63 -4.84
N LEU A 425 -4.16 -1.85 -3.52
CA LEU A 425 -5.22 -2.50 -2.75
C LEU A 425 -6.35 -1.53 -2.37
N ALA A 426 -6.09 -0.21 -2.43
CA ALA A 426 -7.05 0.82 -2.10
C ALA A 426 -7.83 1.24 -3.36
N GLU A 427 -9.09 0.84 -3.48
CA GLU A 427 -9.97 1.29 -4.56
C GLU A 427 -10.37 2.76 -4.36
N ARG A 428 -10.71 3.12 -3.11
CA ARG A 428 -11.18 4.46 -2.76
C ARG A 428 -10.70 4.88 -1.40
N MET A 429 -10.39 6.15 -1.26
CA MET A 429 -9.99 6.75 0.01
C MET A 429 -10.68 8.07 0.27
N VAL A 430 -11.20 8.24 1.48
CA VAL A 430 -11.79 9.49 1.98
C VAL A 430 -10.96 9.97 3.15
N VAL A 431 -10.50 11.21 3.10
CA VAL A 431 -9.69 11.82 4.16
C VAL A 431 -10.41 13.02 4.74
N SER A 432 -10.64 13.00 6.05
CA SER A 432 -11.14 14.14 6.82
C SER A 432 -10.02 14.66 7.70
N LYS A 433 -9.63 15.92 7.48
CA LYS A 433 -8.53 16.57 8.20
C LYS A 433 -9.07 17.56 9.22
N LYS A 434 -8.84 17.26 10.50
CA LYS A 434 -9.05 18.18 11.62
C LYS A 434 -7.70 18.63 12.16
N SER A 435 -7.69 19.66 12.96
CA SER A 435 -6.45 20.25 13.51
C SER A 435 -5.63 19.30 14.39
N TYR A 436 -6.25 18.25 14.92
CA TYR A 436 -5.65 17.32 15.88
C TYR A 436 -5.67 15.86 15.43
N ILE A 437 -6.45 15.52 14.37
CA ILE A 437 -6.62 14.16 13.87
C ILE A 437 -6.95 14.16 12.38
N TYR A 438 -6.31 13.29 11.61
CA TYR A 438 -6.73 12.98 10.25
C TYR A 438 -7.39 11.60 10.25
N ARG A 439 -8.67 11.56 9.87
CA ARG A 439 -9.42 10.33 9.70
C ARG A 439 -9.35 9.88 8.27
N VAL A 440 -8.83 8.69 8.06
CA VAL A 440 -8.70 8.09 6.73
C VAL A 440 -9.58 6.86 6.67
N ARG A 441 -10.55 6.87 5.76
CA ARG A 441 -11.37 5.71 5.44
C ARG A 441 -10.95 5.19 4.09
N ILE A 442 -10.59 3.92 4.05
CA ILE A 442 -10.14 3.23 2.84
C ILE A 442 -11.14 2.12 2.53
N ILE A 443 -11.47 2.00 1.26
CA ILE A 443 -12.27 0.91 0.71
C ILE A 443 -11.33 0.12 -0.19
N THR A 444 -11.16 -1.15 0.11
CA THR A 444 -10.33 -2.07 -0.69
C THR A 444 -11.07 -2.54 -1.93
N ASN A 445 -10.37 -3.16 -2.90
CA ASN A 445 -11.03 -3.63 -4.11
C ASN A 445 -12.03 -4.77 -3.82
N ASP A 446 -11.83 -5.55 -2.75
CA ASP A 446 -12.77 -6.55 -2.23
C ASP A 446 -13.90 -5.94 -1.36
N LYS A 447 -14.07 -4.60 -1.40
CA LYS A 447 -15.13 -3.82 -0.74
C LYS A 447 -15.09 -3.84 0.80
N GLN A 448 -13.99 -4.23 1.42
CA GLN A 448 -13.83 -4.09 2.86
C GLN A 448 -13.44 -2.66 3.23
N ILE A 449 -13.82 -2.25 4.46
CA ILE A 449 -13.54 -0.91 4.97
C ILE A 449 -12.40 -0.99 6.00
N LEU A 450 -11.44 -0.07 5.88
CA LEU A 450 -10.40 0.15 6.87
C LEU A 450 -10.43 1.61 7.33
N HIS A 451 -10.45 1.82 8.65
CA HIS A 451 -10.36 3.13 9.27
C HIS A 451 -9.00 3.34 9.92
N LEU A 452 -8.38 4.49 9.64
CA LEU A 452 -7.17 4.95 10.29
C LEU A 452 -7.43 6.30 10.93
N ASP A 453 -7.20 6.40 12.23
CA ASP A 453 -7.22 7.64 12.98
C ASP A 453 -5.77 8.08 13.24
N LEU A 454 -5.27 9.01 12.40
CA LEU A 454 -3.92 9.56 12.51
C LEU A 454 -3.96 10.73 13.49
N ILE A 455 -3.58 10.47 14.74
CA ILE A 455 -3.72 11.39 15.86
C ILE A 455 -2.47 12.28 15.92
N LEU A 456 -2.65 13.58 15.66
CA LEU A 456 -1.59 14.59 15.66
C LEU A 456 -1.42 15.24 17.02
N LYS A 457 -2.51 15.33 17.81
CA LYS A 457 -2.53 15.87 19.16
C LYS A 457 -3.50 15.09 20.02
N ILE A 458 -3.09 14.75 21.21
CA ILE A 458 -3.95 14.13 22.20
C ILE A 458 -4.61 15.25 23.01
N GLN A 459 -5.78 15.70 22.57
CA GLN A 459 -6.48 16.86 23.14
C GLN A 459 -7.96 16.59 23.39
N TRP A 460 -8.51 17.33 24.36
CA TRP A 460 -9.94 17.38 24.65
C TRP A 460 -10.42 18.84 24.65
N LYS A 461 -11.41 19.15 23.82
CA LYS A 461 -11.94 20.52 23.64
C LYS A 461 -10.87 21.63 23.49
N GLY A 462 -9.79 21.32 22.74
CA GLY A 462 -8.67 22.23 22.49
C GLY A 462 -7.53 22.18 23.52
N PHE A 463 -7.67 21.43 24.61
CA PHE A 463 -6.62 21.26 25.63
C PHE A 463 -5.84 19.96 25.40
N GLU A 464 -4.55 20.08 25.16
CA GLU A 464 -3.66 18.94 25.07
C GLU A 464 -3.43 18.37 26.48
N PHE A 465 -3.75 17.11 26.70
CA PHE A 465 -3.59 16.44 27.99
C PHE A 465 -2.45 15.40 28.01
N MET A 466 -1.96 15.00 26.86
CA MET A 466 -0.74 14.20 26.69
C MET A 466 0.05 14.66 25.48
N ASN A 467 1.37 14.65 25.59
CA ASN A 467 2.25 15.05 24.50
C ASN A 467 2.55 13.87 23.58
N VAL A 468 2.12 13.97 22.31
CA VAL A 468 2.29 12.91 21.30
C VAL A 468 3.76 12.53 21.12
N ASN A 469 4.69 13.49 21.06
CA ASN A 469 6.10 13.22 20.83
C ASN A 469 6.73 12.42 21.97
N LYS A 470 6.28 12.66 23.22
CA LYS A 470 6.74 11.87 24.38
C LYS A 470 6.27 10.43 24.28
N VAL A 471 5.00 10.21 23.92
CA VAL A 471 4.45 8.85 23.74
C VAL A 471 5.17 8.11 22.61
N ILE A 472 5.43 8.78 21.49
CA ILE A 472 6.19 8.19 20.36
C ILE A 472 7.62 7.82 20.81
N LYS A 473 8.28 8.66 21.63
CA LYS A 473 9.63 8.38 22.12
C LYS A 473 9.67 7.14 23.03
N HIS A 474 8.60 6.86 23.77
CA HIS A 474 8.47 5.70 24.65
C HIS A 474 7.87 4.48 23.95
N SER A 475 7.60 4.55 22.64
CA SER A 475 7.03 3.43 21.92
C SER A 475 7.97 2.24 21.83
N VAL A 476 7.40 1.04 21.86
CA VAL A 476 8.13 -0.23 21.81
C VAL A 476 7.67 -1.00 20.57
N SER A 477 8.60 -1.57 19.82
CA SER A 477 8.26 -2.46 18.70
C SER A 477 7.84 -3.82 19.22
N ASN A 478 6.68 -4.32 18.76
CA ASN A 478 6.27 -5.68 19.01
C ASN A 478 6.93 -6.67 18.03
N GLU A 479 6.70 -7.96 18.21
CA GLU A 479 7.22 -9.03 17.34
C GLU A 479 6.77 -8.96 15.87
N TYR A 480 5.67 -8.21 15.59
CA TYR A 480 5.12 -8.00 14.24
C TYR A 480 5.62 -6.69 13.59
N GLY A 481 6.59 -6.01 14.20
CA GLY A 481 7.16 -4.75 13.70
C GLY A 481 6.27 -3.53 13.88
N VAL A 482 5.23 -3.61 14.73
CA VAL A 482 4.38 -2.48 15.08
C VAL A 482 4.95 -1.77 16.29
N LYS A 483 5.21 -0.46 16.17
CA LYS A 483 5.60 0.39 17.30
C LYS A 483 4.35 0.77 18.08
N THR A 484 4.19 0.21 19.27
CA THR A 484 3.04 0.47 20.15
C THR A 484 3.42 1.47 21.24
N ALA A 485 2.47 2.27 21.70
CA ALA A 485 2.67 3.07 22.90
C ALA A 485 2.92 2.13 24.09
N CYS A 486 3.83 2.51 25.02
CA CYS A 486 4.09 1.70 26.20
C CYS A 486 2.82 1.57 27.07
N ASP A 487 2.75 0.52 27.88
CA ASP A 487 1.57 0.20 28.69
C ASP A 487 1.14 1.33 29.60
N SER A 488 2.10 2.00 30.24
CA SER A 488 1.84 3.15 31.11
C SER A 488 1.21 4.33 30.37
N ASP A 489 1.68 4.65 29.14
CA ASP A 489 1.13 5.74 28.34
C ASP A 489 -0.24 5.36 27.75
N THR A 490 -0.41 4.10 27.38
CA THR A 490 -1.72 3.57 26.89
C THR A 490 -2.76 3.58 27.99
N ALA A 491 -2.45 3.08 29.20
CA ALA A 491 -3.36 3.10 30.34
C ALA A 491 -3.75 4.53 30.73
N LYS A 492 -2.78 5.45 30.77
CA LYS A 492 -2.99 6.87 31.01
C LYS A 492 -3.91 7.49 29.96
N TYR A 493 -3.69 7.20 28.67
CA TYR A 493 -4.55 7.67 27.57
C TYR A 493 -5.98 7.18 27.74
N LEU A 494 -6.17 5.90 28.01
CA LEU A 494 -7.51 5.30 28.20
C LEU A 494 -8.25 5.97 29.35
N HIS A 495 -7.57 6.17 30.50
CA HIS A 495 -8.19 6.82 31.67
C HIS A 495 -8.63 8.26 31.36
N TYR A 496 -7.77 9.09 30.74
CA TYR A 496 -8.12 10.44 30.30
C TYR A 496 -9.27 10.42 29.32
N PHE A 497 -9.18 9.59 28.29
CA PHE A 497 -10.15 9.55 27.19
C PHE A 497 -11.58 9.26 27.69
N TYR A 498 -11.74 8.20 28.46
CA TYR A 498 -13.06 7.80 28.96
C TYR A 498 -13.60 8.79 29.99
N THR A 499 -12.79 9.23 30.97
CA THR A 499 -13.22 10.14 32.03
C THR A 499 -13.56 11.54 31.50
N LEU A 500 -12.79 12.08 30.54
CA LEU A 500 -13.07 13.39 29.93
C LEU A 500 -14.34 13.36 29.08
N ASN A 501 -14.63 12.24 28.42
CA ASN A 501 -15.84 12.07 27.64
C ASN A 501 -17.08 11.65 28.46
N GLY A 502 -16.94 11.44 29.77
CA GLY A 502 -18.03 11.03 30.66
C GLY A 502 -18.52 9.60 30.40
N SER A 503 -17.65 8.74 29.94
CA SER A 503 -17.90 7.33 29.68
C SER A 503 -17.14 6.47 30.68
N GLU A 504 -17.66 5.31 31.04
CA GLU A 504 -16.94 4.33 31.83
C GLU A 504 -15.89 3.63 31.00
N ILE A 505 -14.77 3.25 31.63
CA ILE A 505 -13.75 2.42 30.99
C ILE A 505 -14.36 1.03 30.76
N PRO A 506 -14.38 0.51 29.53
CA PRO A 506 -14.89 -0.83 29.25
C PRO A 506 -14.19 -1.88 30.11
N GLU A 507 -14.90 -2.92 30.51
CA GLU A 507 -14.44 -3.95 31.42
C GLU A 507 -13.11 -4.59 30.94
N TYR A 508 -13.00 -4.89 29.66
CA TYR A 508 -11.79 -5.46 29.06
C TYR A 508 -10.54 -4.54 29.08
N TYR A 509 -10.70 -3.23 29.39
CA TYR A 509 -9.59 -2.30 29.60
C TYR A 509 -9.39 -1.95 31.09
N ARG A 510 -10.31 -2.30 31.97
CA ARG A 510 -10.25 -1.90 33.38
C ARG A 510 -9.06 -2.50 34.08
N ASP A 511 -8.90 -3.82 34.02
CA ASP A 511 -7.76 -4.55 34.61
C ASP A 511 -6.43 -4.06 34.07
N PHE A 512 -6.34 -3.83 32.76
CA PHE A 512 -5.15 -3.29 32.12
C PHE A 512 -4.80 -1.89 32.67
N THR A 513 -5.80 -1.02 32.81
CA THR A 513 -5.61 0.35 33.29
C THR A 513 -5.19 0.36 34.75
N GLU A 514 -5.81 -0.43 35.60
CA GLU A 514 -5.51 -0.56 37.03
C GLU A 514 -4.10 -1.14 37.27
N LYS A 515 -3.71 -2.14 36.49
CA LYS A 515 -2.36 -2.75 36.58
C LYS A 515 -1.23 -1.79 36.20
N ASN A 516 -1.47 -0.89 35.24
CA ASN A 516 -0.42 -0.06 34.63
C ASN A 516 -0.41 1.40 35.12
N ILE A 517 -1.32 1.81 36.03
CA ILE A 517 -1.33 3.12 36.68
C ILE A 517 -1.26 2.93 38.21
N SER A 518 -0.19 3.43 38.84
CA SER A 518 -0.13 3.44 40.30
C SER A 518 -1.14 4.43 40.90
N GLU A 519 -1.64 4.14 42.11
CA GLU A 519 -2.63 4.99 42.81
C GLU A 519 -2.21 6.46 42.89
N ASN A 520 -0.96 6.75 43.23
CA ASN A 520 -0.44 8.12 43.27
C ASN A 520 -0.46 8.84 41.91
N LYS A 521 -0.32 8.11 40.81
CA LYS A 521 -0.46 8.66 39.45
C LYS A 521 -1.92 8.87 39.10
N LEU A 522 -2.81 7.98 39.54
CA LEU A 522 -4.24 8.07 39.33
C LEU A 522 -4.83 9.35 39.96
N VAL A 523 -4.44 9.65 41.21
CA VAL A 523 -4.84 10.90 41.89
C VAL A 523 -4.43 12.13 41.08
N LYS A 524 -3.15 12.21 40.66
CA LYS A 524 -2.64 13.31 39.83
C LYS A 524 -3.37 13.46 38.49
N ILE A 525 -3.72 12.34 37.86
CA ILE A 525 -4.50 12.33 36.61
C ILE A 525 -5.91 12.87 36.87
N THR A 526 -6.56 12.45 37.95
CA THR A 526 -7.91 12.88 38.33
C THR A 526 -7.93 14.38 38.66
N ASP A 527 -6.96 14.90 39.37
CA ASP A 527 -6.80 16.33 39.67
C ASP A 527 -6.61 17.13 38.37
N HIS A 528 -5.78 16.65 37.46
CA HIS A 528 -5.58 17.27 36.17
C HIS A 528 -6.87 17.27 35.33
N ILE A 529 -7.63 16.19 35.32
CA ILE A 529 -8.93 16.09 34.66
C ILE A 529 -9.91 17.13 35.23
N ASN A 530 -10.02 17.24 36.55
CA ASN A 530 -10.86 18.22 37.22
C ASN A 530 -10.45 19.64 36.85
N HIS A 531 -9.15 19.95 36.85
CA HIS A 531 -8.62 21.25 36.43
C HIS A 531 -8.94 21.55 34.95
N LEU A 532 -8.83 20.55 34.04
CA LEU A 532 -9.21 20.70 32.64
C LEU A 532 -10.72 20.98 32.50
N LYS A 533 -11.57 20.25 33.23
CA LYS A 533 -13.04 20.47 33.24
C LYS A 533 -13.42 21.86 33.75
N MET A 534 -12.75 22.35 34.81
CA MET A 534 -12.96 23.71 35.33
C MET A 534 -12.51 24.81 34.37
N ASN A 535 -11.34 24.65 33.77
CA ASN A 535 -10.80 25.65 32.82
C ASN A 535 -11.61 25.76 31.54
N THR A 536 -12.25 24.68 31.06
CA THR A 536 -13.14 24.76 29.89
C THR A 536 -14.38 25.63 30.11
N LYS A 537 -14.83 25.82 31.36
CA LYS A 537 -15.90 26.75 31.69
C LYS A 537 -15.45 28.21 31.74
N ARG A 538 -14.14 28.50 31.92
CA ARG A 538 -13.58 29.84 32.05
C ARG A 538 -12.93 30.39 30.77
N ARG A 539 -12.63 29.55 29.79
CA ARG A 539 -11.95 30.00 28.57
C ARG A 539 -12.93 30.42 27.49
N ILE A 540 -12.97 31.68 27.41
CA ILE A 540 -13.29 32.47 26.23
C ILE A 540 -11.97 33.09 25.71
N SER A 541 -11.06 32.35 25.21
CA SER A 541 -9.98 32.87 24.35
C SER A 541 -10.29 32.54 22.88
N PHE A 542 -10.75 33.36 22.33
CA PHE A 542 -12.03 33.57 21.81
C PHE A 542 -12.20 33.48 20.30
N LEU A 543 -11.40 33.99 19.44
CA LEU A 543 -11.71 33.99 18.00
C LEU A 543 -11.01 32.83 17.23
N LYS A 544 -9.74 32.56 17.52
CA LYS A 544 -8.96 31.57 16.78
C LYS A 544 -9.39 30.12 17.08
N ASP A 545 -9.61 29.82 18.35
CA ASP A 545 -9.98 28.46 18.78
C ASP A 545 -11.44 28.13 18.42
N THR A 546 -12.31 29.13 18.44
CA THR A 546 -13.70 29.03 17.96
C THR A 546 -13.73 28.78 16.45
N PHE A 547 -12.91 29.47 15.69
CA PHE A 547 -12.81 29.28 14.23
C PHE A 547 -12.28 27.86 13.89
N ILE A 548 -11.25 27.41 14.59
CA ILE A 548 -10.72 26.04 14.44
C ILE A 548 -11.77 25.02 14.81
N TYR A 549 -12.49 25.20 15.91
CA TYR A 549 -13.57 24.32 16.33
C TYR A 549 -14.71 24.24 15.30
N ILE A 550 -15.11 25.39 14.75
CA ILE A 550 -16.13 25.44 13.69
C ILE A 550 -15.62 24.71 12.44
N LYS A 551 -14.39 25.01 12.00
CA LYS A 551 -13.77 24.33 10.86
C LYS A 551 -13.71 22.82 11.08
N ASP A 552 -13.24 22.37 12.23
CA ASP A 552 -13.13 20.94 12.57
C ASP A 552 -14.51 20.26 12.68
N THR A 553 -15.53 20.98 13.14
CA THR A 553 -16.91 20.46 13.24
C THR A 553 -17.51 20.21 11.86
N PHE A 554 -17.18 21.05 10.87
CA PHE A 554 -17.72 20.98 9.50
C PHE A 554 -16.75 20.29 8.51
N ALA A 555 -15.64 19.73 8.98
CA ALA A 555 -14.64 19.11 8.14
C ALA A 555 -15.15 17.89 7.35
N GLU A 556 -16.21 17.24 7.83
CA GLU A 556 -16.77 16.06 7.18
C GLU A 556 -18.31 16.09 7.26
N LYS A 557 -18.95 16.24 6.09
CA LYS A 557 -20.42 16.26 6.01
C LYS A 557 -21.01 14.86 6.10
N GLY A 558 -22.15 14.73 6.78
CA GLY A 558 -23.00 13.55 6.73
C GLY A 558 -23.84 13.49 5.47
N PHE A 559 -24.82 12.60 5.48
CA PHE A 559 -25.79 12.47 4.41
C PHE A 559 -27.14 11.97 4.95
N VAL A 560 -28.17 12.06 4.11
CA VAL A 560 -29.52 11.60 4.43
C VAL A 560 -29.81 10.31 3.67
N MET A 561 -30.41 9.34 4.36
CA MET A 561 -30.93 8.09 3.79
C MET A 561 -32.40 7.95 4.17
N THR A 562 -33.18 7.36 3.29
CA THR A 562 -34.61 7.13 3.53
C THR A 562 -34.98 5.67 3.28
N PHE A 563 -35.89 5.17 4.10
CA PHE A 563 -36.47 3.84 3.99
C PHE A 563 -37.98 3.94 3.83
N SER A 564 -38.50 3.51 2.70
CA SER A 564 -39.92 3.49 2.39
C SER A 564 -40.41 2.06 2.21
N GLY A 565 -41.68 1.83 2.30
CA GLY A 565 -42.29 0.50 2.08
C GLY A 565 -43.53 0.27 2.91
N VAL A 566 -44.22 -0.80 2.61
CA VAL A 566 -45.48 -1.19 3.31
C VAL A 566 -45.17 -1.63 4.74
N ASP A 567 -46.13 -1.51 5.64
CA ASP A 567 -45.98 -2.05 7.00
C ASP A 567 -45.87 -3.59 6.93
N GLY A 568 -44.96 -4.16 7.73
CA GLY A 568 -44.58 -5.57 7.63
C GLY A 568 -43.44 -5.90 6.68
N ALA A 569 -42.97 -4.93 5.86
CA ALA A 569 -41.80 -5.15 4.95
C ALA A 569 -40.44 -5.22 5.65
N GLY A 570 -40.36 -5.15 6.99
CA GLY A 570 -39.12 -5.29 7.75
C GLY A 570 -38.28 -4.01 7.92
N LYS A 571 -38.82 -2.83 7.62
CA LYS A 571 -38.12 -1.54 7.68
C LYS A 571 -37.42 -1.26 9.01
N SER A 572 -38.15 -1.42 10.14
CA SER A 572 -37.63 -1.08 11.47
C SER A 572 -36.43 -1.94 11.86
N THR A 573 -36.43 -3.22 11.49
CA THR A 573 -35.31 -4.14 11.71
C THR A 573 -34.09 -3.72 10.85
N VAL A 574 -34.31 -3.47 9.56
CA VAL A 574 -33.26 -3.01 8.64
C VAL A 574 -32.67 -1.67 9.11
N ILE A 575 -33.49 -0.71 9.54
CA ILE A 575 -33.03 0.60 10.05
C ILE A 575 -32.16 0.43 11.29
N SER A 576 -32.57 -0.45 12.22
CA SER A 576 -31.82 -0.73 13.44
C SER A 576 -30.44 -1.32 13.13
N GLU A 577 -30.42 -2.37 12.31
CA GLU A 577 -29.16 -3.03 11.92
C GLU A 577 -28.26 -2.13 11.09
N ILE A 578 -28.79 -1.40 10.09
CA ILE A 578 -28.03 -0.42 9.30
C ILE A 578 -27.49 0.70 10.20
N SER A 579 -28.25 1.16 11.19
CA SER A 579 -27.77 2.14 12.17
C SER A 579 -26.53 1.62 12.89
N ASN A 580 -26.58 0.39 13.39
CA ASN A 580 -25.45 -0.28 14.06
C ASN A 580 -24.25 -0.43 13.11
N LEU A 581 -24.47 -0.88 11.88
CA LEU A 581 -23.40 -1.04 10.88
C LEU A 581 -22.76 0.30 10.51
N ILE A 582 -23.56 1.36 10.34
CA ILE A 582 -23.04 2.71 10.06
C ILE A 582 -22.24 3.23 11.25
N GLU A 583 -22.68 3.04 12.47
CA GLU A 583 -21.94 3.48 13.66
C GLU A 583 -20.66 2.66 13.88
N LYS A 584 -20.70 1.35 13.74
CA LYS A 584 -19.56 0.46 13.98
C LYS A 584 -18.58 0.39 12.82
N ARG A 585 -19.08 0.15 11.58
CA ARG A 585 -18.24 -0.06 10.40
C ARG A 585 -17.98 1.18 9.56
N TYR A 586 -18.94 2.14 9.51
CA TYR A 586 -18.77 3.38 8.74
C TYR A 586 -18.30 4.56 9.62
N ARG A 587 -18.26 4.36 10.95
CA ARG A 587 -17.79 5.29 11.98
C ARG A 587 -18.44 6.67 11.88
N ARG A 588 -19.77 6.70 11.70
CA ARG A 588 -20.57 7.90 11.64
C ARG A 588 -21.69 7.86 12.65
N PRO A 589 -21.86 8.88 13.47
CA PRO A 589 -23.02 8.93 14.37
C PRO A 589 -24.31 9.00 13.56
N VAL A 590 -25.30 8.24 13.97
CA VAL A 590 -26.60 8.14 13.31
C VAL A 590 -27.65 8.93 14.06
N LYS A 591 -28.59 9.52 13.31
CA LYS A 591 -29.84 10.10 13.83
C LYS A 591 -31.02 9.51 13.07
N ILE A 592 -31.85 8.75 13.77
CA ILE A 592 -33.08 8.20 13.20
C ILE A 592 -34.18 9.23 13.38
N LEU A 593 -34.93 9.51 12.32
CA LEU A 593 -36.12 10.35 12.28
C LEU A 593 -37.28 9.52 11.74
N ARG A 594 -38.45 9.70 12.32
CA ARG A 594 -39.68 9.00 11.91
C ARG A 594 -40.53 9.94 11.06
N HIS A 595 -40.84 9.50 9.86
CA HIS A 595 -41.81 10.05 8.92
C HIS A 595 -41.52 11.48 8.38
N ARG A 596 -41.19 12.46 9.23
CA ARG A 596 -40.98 13.87 8.86
C ARG A 596 -39.99 14.55 9.80
N PRO A 597 -39.56 15.77 9.52
CA PRO A 597 -38.68 16.52 10.42
C PRO A 597 -39.21 16.71 11.83
N SER A 598 -40.54 16.68 12.01
CA SER A 598 -41.25 16.80 13.28
C SER A 598 -40.95 18.10 14.06
N LEU A 599 -40.78 19.21 13.34
CA LEU A 599 -40.66 20.54 13.92
C LEU A 599 -42.01 21.06 14.37
N LEU A 600 -43.05 20.78 13.57
CA LEU A 600 -44.41 21.11 13.89
C LEU A 600 -45.07 19.89 14.55
N PRO A 601 -45.85 20.09 15.62
CA PRO A 601 -46.58 18.99 16.24
C PRO A 601 -47.60 18.37 15.27
N ILE A 602 -48.06 17.16 15.56
CA ILE A 602 -49.14 16.53 14.78
C ILE A 602 -50.40 17.37 14.90
N LEU A 603 -51.14 17.62 13.79
CA LEU A 603 -52.33 18.46 13.80
C LEU A 603 -53.36 18.08 14.86
N SER A 604 -53.45 16.77 15.19
CA SER A 604 -54.34 16.30 16.28
C SER A 604 -53.93 16.81 17.66
N VAL A 605 -52.66 17.15 17.86
CA VAL A 605 -52.19 17.72 19.14
C VAL A 605 -52.72 19.14 19.35
N TRP A 606 -52.87 19.91 18.28
CA TRP A 606 -53.44 21.26 18.33
C TRP A 606 -54.94 21.21 18.64
N ILE A 607 -55.65 20.17 18.18
CA ILE A 607 -57.11 20.06 18.29
C ILE A 607 -57.52 19.35 19.59
N LYS A 608 -56.79 18.29 20.01
CA LYS A 608 -57.18 17.37 21.07
C LYS A 608 -56.25 17.37 22.30
N GLY A 609 -55.20 18.17 22.31
CA GLY A 609 -54.15 18.16 23.34
C GLY A 609 -53.15 16.99 23.20
N LYS A 610 -52.00 17.10 23.90
CA LYS A 610 -50.87 16.19 23.70
C LYS A 610 -51.13 14.75 24.16
N GLU A 611 -51.83 14.55 25.26
CA GLU A 611 -52.10 13.20 25.81
C GLU A 611 -53.17 12.44 25.02
N LYS A 612 -54.30 13.08 24.68
CA LYS A 612 -55.35 12.47 23.86
C LYS A 612 -54.90 12.18 22.44
N ALA A 613 -54.10 13.07 21.84
CA ALA A 613 -53.54 12.84 20.51
C ALA A 613 -52.55 11.66 20.48
N HIS A 614 -51.80 11.44 21.56
CA HIS A 614 -50.86 10.31 21.67
C HIS A 614 -51.62 8.97 21.86
N LEU A 615 -52.68 8.95 22.63
CA LEU A 615 -53.58 7.79 22.82
C LEU A 615 -54.28 7.43 21.50
N ASP A 616 -54.82 8.40 20.77
CA ASP A 616 -55.46 8.19 19.48
C ASP A 616 -54.49 7.62 18.38
N VAL A 617 -53.23 8.04 18.40
CA VAL A 617 -52.19 7.53 17.46
C VAL A 617 -51.79 6.10 17.80
N VAL A 618 -51.84 5.72 19.10
CA VAL A 618 -51.50 4.35 19.54
C VAL A 618 -52.67 3.39 19.29
N SER A 619 -53.92 3.88 19.41
CA SER A 619 -55.11 3.06 19.31
C SER A 619 -55.74 2.97 17.91
N SER A 620 -55.38 3.85 16.96
CA SER A 620 -55.94 3.85 15.60
C SER A 620 -54.98 3.21 14.59
N LEU A 621 -55.51 2.28 13.80
CA LEU A 621 -54.76 1.72 12.65
C LEU A 621 -54.51 2.79 11.57
N PRO A 622 -53.35 2.80 10.94
CA PRO A 622 -53.05 3.69 9.81
C PRO A 622 -54.08 3.53 8.69
N ARG A 623 -54.46 4.62 8.01
CA ARG A 623 -55.42 4.69 6.86
C ARG A 623 -56.90 4.59 7.20
N GLN A 624 -57.31 4.56 8.45
CA GLN A 624 -58.75 4.58 8.85
C GLN A 624 -59.37 5.99 8.85
N GLY A 625 -58.59 7.02 8.48
CA GLY A 625 -59.13 8.39 8.43
C GLY A 625 -60.12 8.60 7.27
N SER A 626 -61.30 9.11 7.60
CA SER A 626 -62.43 9.32 6.68
C SER A 626 -62.49 10.69 6.00
N ASN A 627 -61.36 11.42 5.90
CA ASN A 627 -61.36 12.76 5.29
C ASN A 627 -61.62 12.72 3.79
N SER A 628 -62.86 13.14 3.41
CA SER A 628 -63.26 13.24 2.00
C SER A 628 -63.16 14.66 1.43
N ASN A 629 -62.90 15.67 2.28
CA ASN A 629 -62.87 17.07 1.87
C ASN A 629 -61.51 17.45 1.28
N THR A 630 -61.49 17.89 -0.01
CA THR A 630 -60.29 18.28 -0.72
C THR A 630 -59.59 19.50 -0.10
N PHE A 631 -60.35 20.48 0.40
CA PHE A 631 -59.78 21.65 1.06
C PHE A 631 -59.09 21.29 2.38
N SER A 632 -59.67 20.45 3.23
CA SER A 632 -59.02 19.93 4.45
C SER A 632 -57.79 19.11 4.14
N SER A 633 -57.82 18.32 3.04
CA SER A 633 -56.66 17.57 2.55
C SER A 633 -55.53 18.50 2.09
N PHE A 634 -55.85 19.56 1.40
CA PHE A 634 -54.89 20.55 0.93
C PHE A 634 -54.24 21.34 2.09
N ALA A 635 -55.05 21.82 3.03
CA ALA A 635 -54.56 22.49 4.24
C ALA A 635 -53.61 21.60 5.06
N ARG A 636 -53.98 20.31 5.23
CA ARG A 636 -53.14 19.30 5.89
C ARG A 636 -51.84 19.02 5.16
N PHE A 637 -51.91 18.94 3.83
CA PHE A 637 -50.70 18.82 2.98
C PHE A 637 -49.80 20.02 3.14
N CYS A 638 -50.30 21.25 3.02
CA CYS A 638 -49.53 22.49 3.19
C CYS A 638 -48.84 22.54 4.57
N TYR A 639 -49.56 22.16 5.64
CA TYR A 639 -49.01 22.10 6.99
C TYR A 639 -47.81 21.14 7.09
N TYR A 640 -47.95 19.93 6.60
CA TYR A 640 -46.85 18.95 6.62
C TYR A 640 -45.73 19.28 5.62
N TYR A 641 -46.08 19.88 4.49
CA TYR A 641 -45.12 20.34 3.50
C TYR A 641 -44.24 21.48 4.04
N THR A 642 -44.81 22.41 4.81
CA THR A 642 -44.08 23.45 5.51
C THR A 642 -43.07 22.85 6.51
N ASP A 643 -43.49 21.81 7.23
CA ASP A 643 -42.58 21.07 8.14
C ASP A 643 -41.37 20.46 7.37
N TYR A 644 -41.57 19.95 6.14
CA TYR A 644 -40.47 19.47 5.28
C TYR A 644 -39.62 20.62 4.77
N ILE A 645 -40.19 21.73 4.28
CA ILE A 645 -39.45 22.85 3.72
C ILE A 645 -38.55 23.50 4.79
N ILE A 646 -39.06 23.79 5.97
CA ILE A 646 -38.27 24.40 7.06
C ILE A 646 -37.34 23.35 7.68
N GLY A 647 -37.86 22.15 7.92
CA GLY A 647 -37.16 21.07 8.59
C GLY A 647 -35.90 20.60 7.84
N GLN A 648 -35.92 20.59 6.52
CA GLN A 648 -34.74 20.18 5.74
C GLN A 648 -33.51 21.06 6.05
N PHE A 649 -33.68 22.39 6.21
CA PHE A 649 -32.59 23.28 6.55
C PHE A 649 -32.07 23.04 7.97
N ILE A 650 -32.99 22.86 8.93
CA ILE A 650 -32.63 22.59 10.32
C ILE A 650 -31.89 21.27 10.45
N ILE A 651 -32.38 20.22 9.79
CA ILE A 651 -31.74 18.89 9.79
C ILE A 651 -30.37 18.95 9.12
N TYR A 652 -30.25 19.66 8.00
CA TYR A 652 -28.99 19.86 7.34
C TYR A 652 -27.96 20.55 8.24
N LEU A 653 -28.32 21.66 8.86
CA LEU A 653 -27.45 22.43 9.77
C LEU A 653 -27.13 21.66 11.08
N LYS A 654 -28.13 21.03 11.68
CA LYS A 654 -28.00 20.37 12.99
C LYS A 654 -27.31 19.02 12.93
N TYR A 655 -27.50 18.27 11.83
CA TYR A 655 -27.01 16.90 11.73
C TYR A 655 -26.04 16.69 10.57
N VAL A 656 -26.45 17.02 9.34
CA VAL A 656 -25.64 16.70 8.13
C VAL A 656 -24.34 17.47 8.09
N LEU A 657 -24.35 18.78 8.32
CA LEU A 657 -23.11 19.58 8.38
C LEU A 657 -22.18 19.15 9.52
N ARG A 658 -22.73 18.58 10.58
CA ARG A 658 -21.94 18.06 11.72
C ARG A 658 -21.51 16.59 11.56
N GLY A 659 -21.60 16.05 10.35
CA GLY A 659 -21.10 14.73 10.02
C GLY A 659 -22.01 13.56 10.37
N LYS A 660 -23.23 13.79 10.85
CA LYS A 660 -24.16 12.70 11.20
C LYS A 660 -24.86 12.15 9.96
N VAL A 661 -25.10 10.85 9.96
CA VAL A 661 -25.98 10.20 8.98
C VAL A 661 -27.41 10.25 9.52
N VAL A 662 -28.32 10.77 8.71
CA VAL A 662 -29.74 10.87 9.08
C VAL A 662 -30.49 9.76 8.35
N LEU A 663 -31.12 8.86 9.12
CA LEU A 663 -31.99 7.80 8.62
C LEU A 663 -33.45 8.21 8.81
N TYR A 664 -34.20 8.27 7.72
CA TYR A 664 -35.64 8.46 7.79
C TYR A 664 -36.38 7.12 7.70
N ASP A 665 -37.11 6.78 8.76
CA ASP A 665 -38.15 5.75 8.68
C ASP A 665 -39.37 6.38 8.05
N ARG A 666 -39.53 6.21 6.76
CA ARG A 666 -40.45 6.88 5.84
C ARG A 666 -40.04 8.33 5.53
N TYR A 667 -40.39 8.78 4.33
CA TYR A 667 -40.10 10.12 3.85
C TYR A 667 -41.27 10.65 3.02
N TYR A 668 -41.09 11.77 2.38
CA TYR A 668 -42.04 12.45 1.53
C TYR A 668 -42.71 11.57 0.45
N PHE A 669 -42.06 10.44 0.10
CA PHE A 669 -42.56 9.49 -0.88
C PHE A 669 -43.94 8.90 -0.53
N ASP A 670 -44.29 8.85 0.75
CA ASP A 670 -45.59 8.40 1.21
C ASP A 670 -46.72 9.34 0.73
N PHE A 671 -46.47 10.65 0.57
CA PHE A 671 -47.47 11.56 -0.02
C PHE A 671 -47.69 11.28 -1.52
N MET A 672 -46.71 10.71 -2.23
CA MET A 672 -46.81 10.41 -3.67
C MET A 672 -47.38 8.99 -3.90
N ALA A 673 -46.99 8.01 -3.10
CA ALA A 673 -47.38 6.60 -3.30
C ALA A 673 -48.55 6.14 -2.39
N ASP A 674 -48.64 6.68 -1.15
CA ASP A 674 -49.56 6.25 -0.11
C ASP A 674 -50.19 7.45 0.65
N ALA A 675 -50.74 8.45 -0.05
CA ALA A 675 -51.31 9.66 0.53
C ALA A 675 -52.43 9.40 1.57
N ARG A 676 -53.13 8.27 1.44
CA ARG A 676 -54.20 7.83 2.39
C ARG A 676 -53.68 7.60 3.80
N ARG A 677 -52.40 7.23 3.94
CA ARG A 677 -51.78 7.05 5.26
C ARG A 677 -51.76 8.35 6.07
N SER A 678 -51.56 9.49 5.41
CA SER A 678 -51.60 10.82 6.04
C SER A 678 -52.98 11.46 6.03
N ASN A 679 -53.97 10.69 5.67
CA ASN A 679 -55.37 11.13 5.52
C ASN A 679 -55.50 12.35 4.55
N ILE A 680 -54.79 12.28 3.42
CA ILE A 680 -54.74 13.27 2.37
C ILE A 680 -55.32 12.66 1.10
N LYS A 681 -56.29 13.38 0.49
CA LYS A 681 -56.88 13.02 -0.79
C LYS A 681 -56.66 14.14 -1.80
N LEU A 682 -55.49 14.12 -2.41
CA LEU A 682 -55.08 15.10 -3.43
C LEU A 682 -54.57 14.40 -4.69
N PRO A 683 -54.60 15.07 -5.87
CA PRO A 683 -53.98 14.59 -7.08
C PRO A 683 -52.47 14.37 -6.86
N LYS A 684 -51.93 13.24 -7.37
CA LYS A 684 -50.51 12.86 -7.24
C LYS A 684 -49.55 13.95 -7.77
N SER A 685 -49.99 14.68 -8.81
CA SER A 685 -49.20 15.75 -9.41
C SER A 685 -48.81 16.88 -8.42
N ILE A 686 -49.67 17.19 -7.46
CA ILE A 686 -49.40 18.20 -6.42
C ILE A 686 -48.22 17.73 -5.53
N ALA A 687 -48.27 16.47 -5.08
CA ALA A 687 -47.22 15.90 -4.26
C ALA A 687 -45.90 15.75 -5.05
N GLU A 688 -45.98 15.34 -6.30
CA GLU A 688 -44.80 15.23 -7.19
C GLU A 688 -44.13 16.59 -7.44
N SER A 689 -44.94 17.65 -7.70
CA SER A 689 -44.42 19.01 -7.89
C SER A 689 -43.78 19.55 -6.58
N GLY A 690 -44.37 19.26 -5.43
CA GLY A 690 -43.79 19.62 -4.14
C GLY A 690 -42.42 19.01 -3.88
N TYR A 691 -42.18 17.78 -4.38
CA TYR A 691 -40.87 17.12 -4.22
C TYR A 691 -39.72 17.87 -4.91
N PHE A 692 -40.01 18.66 -5.94
CA PHE A 692 -39.00 19.43 -6.66
C PHE A 692 -38.26 20.41 -5.73
N PHE A 693 -38.93 21.02 -4.76
CA PHE A 693 -38.38 22.02 -3.83
C PHE A 693 -37.70 21.41 -2.61
N LEU A 694 -37.79 20.10 -2.43
CA LEU A 694 -37.15 19.40 -1.30
C LEU A 694 -35.71 18.99 -1.65
N MET A 695 -34.84 19.01 -0.62
CA MET A 695 -33.50 18.43 -0.72
C MET A 695 -33.59 16.93 -0.98
N LYS A 696 -32.88 16.44 -2.00
CA LYS A 696 -32.90 15.02 -2.34
C LYS A 696 -32.00 14.25 -1.38
N PRO A 697 -32.53 13.28 -0.61
CA PRO A 697 -31.69 12.39 0.19
C PRO A 697 -30.71 11.63 -0.70
N LYS A 698 -29.46 11.44 -0.23
CA LYS A 698 -28.43 10.82 -1.06
C LYS A 698 -28.77 9.38 -1.45
N PHE A 699 -29.41 8.65 -0.53
CA PHE A 699 -29.83 7.26 -0.72
C PHE A 699 -31.31 7.11 -0.35
N ASN A 700 -32.08 6.51 -1.22
CA ASN A 700 -33.49 6.25 -1.02
C ASN A 700 -33.74 4.77 -1.28
N PHE A 701 -34.15 4.03 -0.24
CA PHE A 701 -34.42 2.61 -0.31
C PHE A 701 -35.92 2.36 -0.18
N PHE A 702 -36.44 1.60 -1.11
CA PHE A 702 -37.78 1.04 -1.04
C PHE A 702 -37.67 -0.44 -0.70
N LEU A 703 -38.08 -0.81 0.51
CA LEU A 703 -38.10 -2.19 0.98
C LEU A 703 -39.47 -2.81 0.74
N TYR A 704 -39.50 -3.92 0.01
CA TYR A 704 -40.72 -4.66 -0.26
C TYR A 704 -40.50 -6.17 -0.06
N ALA A 705 -41.58 -6.90 0.11
CA ALA A 705 -41.61 -8.35 0.13
C ALA A 705 -42.91 -8.82 -0.53
N SER A 706 -43.03 -10.13 -0.77
CA SER A 706 -44.28 -10.68 -1.31
C SER A 706 -45.47 -10.43 -0.38
N PRO A 707 -46.66 -10.22 -0.90
CA PRO A 707 -47.86 -9.98 -0.09
C PRO A 707 -48.09 -11.07 0.97
N GLU A 708 -47.81 -12.34 0.63
CA GLU A 708 -47.94 -13.49 1.56
C GLU A 708 -47.01 -13.33 2.75
N LYS A 709 -45.75 -12.95 2.49
CA LYS A 709 -44.71 -12.75 3.51
C LYS A 709 -45.04 -11.56 4.41
N ILE A 710 -45.62 -10.51 3.84
CA ILE A 710 -46.04 -9.34 4.61
C ILE A 710 -47.23 -9.72 5.51
N LEU A 711 -48.23 -10.42 4.98
CA LEU A 711 -49.40 -10.86 5.74
C LEU A 711 -49.05 -11.85 6.86
N SER A 712 -48.08 -12.74 6.64
CA SER A 712 -47.58 -13.62 7.71
C SER A 712 -46.93 -12.89 8.88
N ARG A 713 -46.42 -11.66 8.65
CA ARG A 713 -45.78 -10.81 9.69
C ARG A 713 -46.75 -9.83 10.33
N LYS A 714 -47.70 -9.30 9.54
CA LYS A 714 -48.62 -8.25 9.98
C LYS A 714 -49.88 -8.15 9.10
N GLU A 715 -51.05 -8.41 9.66
CA GLU A 715 -52.33 -8.38 8.96
C GLU A 715 -53.04 -7.02 9.07
N GLU A 716 -52.39 -5.93 8.61
CA GLU A 716 -53.01 -4.59 8.62
C GLU A 716 -53.66 -4.21 7.27
N LEU A 717 -53.32 -4.91 6.20
CA LEU A 717 -53.74 -4.60 4.83
C LEU A 717 -54.17 -5.87 4.10
N SER A 718 -55.10 -5.71 3.16
CA SER A 718 -55.43 -6.81 2.24
C SER A 718 -54.31 -7.11 1.26
N TYR A 719 -54.29 -8.33 0.74
CA TYR A 719 -53.34 -8.78 -0.29
C TYR A 719 -53.29 -7.81 -1.49
N GLN A 720 -54.49 -7.42 -2.00
CA GLN A 720 -54.60 -6.49 -3.12
C GLN A 720 -54.02 -5.11 -2.81
N SER A 721 -54.21 -4.61 -1.59
CA SER A 721 -53.69 -3.32 -1.16
C SER A 721 -52.16 -3.34 -1.07
N ILE A 722 -51.55 -4.43 -0.56
CA ILE A 722 -50.11 -4.61 -0.49
C ILE A 722 -49.54 -4.68 -1.90
N SER A 723 -50.10 -5.48 -2.79
CA SER A 723 -49.67 -5.63 -4.18
C SER A 723 -49.74 -4.30 -4.94
N TYR A 724 -50.81 -3.56 -4.78
CA TYR A 724 -50.97 -2.22 -5.39
C TYR A 724 -49.92 -1.24 -4.88
N LEU A 725 -49.65 -1.17 -3.61
CA LEU A 725 -48.67 -0.25 -3.04
C LEU A 725 -47.24 -0.61 -3.43
N ASN A 726 -46.91 -1.89 -3.43
CA ASN A 726 -45.60 -2.35 -3.93
C ASN A 726 -45.39 -1.92 -5.38
N ALA A 727 -46.38 -2.04 -6.23
CA ALA A 727 -46.32 -1.60 -7.62
C ALA A 727 -46.14 -0.06 -7.75
N GLU A 728 -46.91 0.72 -6.94
CA GLU A 728 -46.85 2.18 -6.98
C GLU A 728 -45.49 2.72 -6.50
N TYR A 729 -44.91 2.17 -5.42
CA TYR A 729 -43.58 2.54 -4.94
C TYR A 729 -42.50 2.15 -5.95
N ASN A 730 -42.57 0.96 -6.55
CA ASN A 730 -41.62 0.53 -7.59
C ASN A 730 -41.65 1.47 -8.80
N LYS A 731 -42.85 1.84 -9.26
CA LYS A 731 -43.03 2.80 -10.36
C LYS A 731 -42.45 4.17 -10.00
N LEU A 732 -42.69 4.66 -8.79
CA LEU A 732 -42.19 5.93 -8.30
C LEU A 732 -40.66 5.93 -8.23
N PHE A 733 -40.05 4.91 -7.61
CA PHE A 733 -38.61 4.81 -7.46
C PHE A 733 -37.89 4.66 -8.80
N SER A 734 -38.45 3.88 -9.73
CA SER A 734 -37.95 3.77 -11.12
C SER A 734 -38.02 5.11 -11.85
N LYS A 735 -39.13 5.88 -11.70
CA LYS A 735 -39.27 7.22 -12.29
C LYS A 735 -38.23 8.20 -11.74
N LEU A 736 -38.09 8.28 -10.41
CA LEU A 736 -37.16 9.18 -9.74
C LEU A 736 -35.68 8.82 -10.02
N GLY A 737 -35.36 7.53 -10.14
CA GLY A 737 -34.02 7.07 -10.47
C GLY A 737 -33.57 7.45 -11.88
N LYS A 738 -34.49 7.54 -12.86
CA LYS A 738 -34.18 7.96 -14.22
C LYS A 738 -33.89 9.46 -14.36
N HIS A 739 -34.46 10.29 -13.50
CA HIS A 739 -34.38 11.75 -13.59
C HIS A 739 -33.39 12.41 -12.61
N ASN A 740 -32.66 11.65 -11.79
CA ASN A 740 -31.85 12.22 -10.71
C ASN A 740 -30.46 11.57 -10.59
N ASN A 741 -29.43 12.21 -11.13
CA ASN A 741 -28.06 11.71 -11.06
C ASN A 741 -27.36 11.94 -9.69
N SER A 742 -27.92 12.80 -8.83
CA SER A 742 -27.31 13.16 -7.53
C SER A 742 -27.81 12.33 -6.36
N ALA A 743 -28.92 11.61 -6.53
CA ALA A 743 -29.54 10.77 -5.52
C ALA A 743 -29.80 9.36 -6.07
N LYS A 744 -29.57 8.34 -5.25
CA LYS A 744 -29.85 6.95 -5.63
C LYS A 744 -31.21 6.52 -5.12
N TYR A 745 -32.00 5.86 -5.96
CA TYR A 745 -33.32 5.28 -5.65
C TYR A 745 -33.25 3.78 -5.95
N ILE A 746 -33.34 2.96 -4.92
CA ILE A 746 -33.11 1.52 -5.00
C ILE A 746 -34.28 0.79 -4.37
N ALA A 747 -34.93 -0.09 -5.14
CA ALA A 747 -35.92 -1.02 -4.65
C ALA A 747 -35.23 -2.34 -4.27
N ILE A 748 -35.47 -2.83 -3.05
CA ILE A 748 -34.85 -4.04 -2.51
C ILE A 748 -35.96 -4.99 -2.04
N GLU A 749 -35.93 -6.21 -2.54
CA GLU A 749 -36.77 -7.27 -2.04
C GLU A 749 -36.17 -7.84 -0.75
N ASN A 750 -36.83 -7.54 0.38
CA ASN A 750 -36.35 -7.91 1.71
C ASN A 750 -36.76 -9.35 2.09
N ASN A 751 -36.17 -10.31 1.37
CA ASN A 751 -36.37 -11.73 1.62
C ASN A 751 -35.40 -12.26 2.69
N ASP A 752 -34.15 -11.86 2.63
CA ASP A 752 -33.13 -12.11 3.63
C ASP A 752 -32.59 -10.79 4.19
N LEU A 753 -32.34 -10.74 5.50
CA LEU A 753 -31.88 -9.53 6.17
C LEU A 753 -30.42 -9.22 5.79
N ASN A 754 -29.56 -10.23 5.77
CA ASN A 754 -28.12 -10.03 5.50
C ASN A 754 -27.91 -9.56 4.06
N ASP A 755 -28.56 -10.16 3.08
CA ASP A 755 -28.51 -9.74 1.69
C ASP A 755 -28.98 -8.28 1.52
N THR A 756 -30.07 -7.92 2.23
CA THR A 756 -30.61 -6.54 2.23
C THR A 756 -29.61 -5.55 2.82
N LEU A 757 -28.95 -5.90 3.94
CA LEU A 757 -27.95 -5.07 4.59
C LEU A 757 -26.71 -4.90 3.69
N ASP A 758 -26.27 -5.96 3.02
CA ASP A 758 -25.13 -5.94 2.11
C ASP A 758 -25.39 -5.06 0.88
N ILE A 759 -26.59 -5.12 0.30
CA ILE A 759 -26.99 -4.24 -0.83
C ILE A 759 -26.95 -2.77 -0.38
N ILE A 760 -27.48 -2.46 0.81
CA ILE A 760 -27.50 -1.10 1.35
C ILE A 760 -26.07 -0.61 1.64
N MET A 761 -25.26 -1.41 2.33
CA MET A 761 -23.87 -1.06 2.65
C MET A 761 -23.02 -0.89 1.38
N ASN A 762 -23.14 -1.79 0.40
CA ASN A 762 -22.45 -1.67 -0.88
C ASN A 762 -22.87 -0.39 -1.62
N SER A 763 -24.15 0.00 -1.55
CA SER A 763 -24.62 1.26 -2.15
C SER A 763 -23.99 2.48 -1.50
N ILE A 764 -23.76 2.47 -0.19
CA ILE A 764 -23.08 3.54 0.56
C ILE A 764 -21.58 3.57 0.21
N ILE A 765 -20.96 2.41 0.19
CA ILE A 765 -19.52 2.23 -0.04
C ILE A 765 -19.15 2.64 -1.46
N THR A 766 -19.95 2.26 -2.46
CA THR A 766 -19.70 2.53 -3.88
C THR A 766 -20.12 3.92 -4.35
N ALA A 767 -20.86 4.68 -3.55
CA ALA A 767 -21.32 6.02 -3.94
C ALA A 767 -20.15 7.02 -3.99
N LYS A 768 -20.01 7.68 -5.13
CA LYS A 768 -19.02 8.76 -5.36
C LYS A 768 -19.29 9.99 -4.49
#